data_0111df03d256e4e190543c0575793637
#
_entry.id   0111df03d256e4e190543c0575793637
#
_cell.length_a   1.000
_cell.length_b   1.000
_cell.length_c   1.000
_cell.angle_alpha   90.00
_cell.angle_beta   90.00
_cell.angle_gamma   90.00
#
_symmetry.space_group_name_H-M   'P 1'
#
loop_
_entity.id
_entity.type
_entity.pdbx_description
1 polymer ?
#
loop_
_entity_poly.entity_id
_entity_poly.type
_entity_poly.pdbx_seq_one_letter_code
_entity_poly.pdbx_strand_id
1 'polypeptide(L)'
;MNRLIWGNNLLTMQALLASGYEGKVGLIYIDPPFWTEINYYAKFEIGGMGITKIPSVVERLAYKDVWKGGIDSFLNMLYPRLQLMRRLLAENGSIFIHLDYHMGHYTKLMMDEIFGINNFRNEIVVKRGRKKGLMYQFEKVDRMHSSVDTILWYTKSSLSKFKHPLSNTDGVAAKWMGFWSNIDRPTMRYELFGVIPSRGQWKWKKERALRAVENYRKFENEFKNNITAEEYQKLTREELELIKNKHLLEYWMSNGKTLEFIRMRGTVKYPEYWVEPREHKLIDNLWTDIEAYNYSSDYPTEKHIDLLDRIIANFSNEGDIVADFFAGSGTTLVAAEKKGRRWIGCDFSKVAIQVMRSRLVQNDSKPFLVEKMNNYQRQLIHLTGLRIYEIQQIILELYRAAPRKDYSNLGTRKIDGLTELVYVSYPDRPVTAKKVEVLESIAEKLDGKGYEQLVILGWDYEYNYDQILQERERKSKRAWCTKIVSKVIPCEIYEFLKEAENNDHVNCLDGKIQFYNKPYLKLLKPEIKKSLEKYQVTVGIDRYVVFDFPIENEEHKKGIQELLQDKPLSLIDYWAVDWDYDGKTFKSTWHAMRRTGRNILPIPRSTSRELCAGKYTIAIRVVDIFGNDASNTVNIDLRNKLTSSQLKQ
;
A
#
# COMPACT_ATOMS: atom_id res chain seq x y z
N MET A 1 -3.50 15.35 4.44
CA MET A 1 -3.63 14.76 3.09
C MET A 1 -2.95 13.40 3.12
N ASN A 2 -3.51 12.41 2.46
CA ASN A 2 -2.95 11.06 2.33
C ASN A 2 -1.74 11.07 1.39
N ARG A 3 -0.77 10.17 1.60
CA ARG A 3 0.50 10.17 0.88
C ARG A 3 0.87 8.76 0.41
N LEU A 4 1.09 8.61 -0.88
CA LEU A 4 1.64 7.41 -1.51
C LEU A 4 3.06 7.74 -1.97
N ILE A 5 4.05 7.08 -1.41
CA ILE A 5 5.45 7.47 -1.58
C ILE A 5 6.21 6.33 -2.29
N TRP A 6 6.76 6.65 -3.46
CA TRP A 6 7.64 5.75 -4.19
C TRP A 6 9.09 6.01 -3.83
N GLY A 7 9.73 5.05 -3.18
CA GLY A 7 11.14 5.15 -2.82
C GLY A 7 11.55 4.26 -1.66
N ASN A 8 12.80 4.42 -1.23
CA ASN A 8 13.34 3.71 -0.09
C ASN A 8 12.66 4.14 1.21
N ASN A 9 12.11 3.20 1.95
CA ASN A 9 11.34 3.47 3.16
C ASN A 9 12.18 4.05 4.33
N LEU A 10 13.47 3.70 4.43
CA LEU A 10 14.36 4.30 5.42
C LEU A 10 14.45 5.82 5.22
N LEU A 11 14.70 6.23 3.98
CA LEU A 11 14.79 7.65 3.61
C LEU A 11 13.44 8.35 3.70
N THR A 12 12.37 7.66 3.31
CA THR A 12 11.01 8.17 3.45
C THR A 12 10.69 8.49 4.91
N MET A 13 11.02 7.61 5.84
CA MET A 13 10.80 7.84 7.27
C MET A 13 11.65 8.99 7.84
N GLN A 14 12.90 9.11 7.41
CA GLN A 14 13.76 10.26 7.76
C GLN A 14 13.15 11.58 7.28
N ALA A 15 12.61 11.61 6.05
CA ALA A 15 11.93 12.78 5.52
C ALA A 15 10.66 13.14 6.27
N LEU A 16 9.88 12.14 6.60
CA LEU A 16 8.67 12.35 7.40
C LEU A 16 9.03 12.95 8.76
N LEU A 17 10.07 12.45 9.42
CA LEU A 17 10.56 13.04 10.68
C LEU A 17 11.00 14.49 10.50
N ALA A 18 11.80 14.77 9.46
CA ALA A 18 12.23 16.14 9.13
C ALA A 18 11.05 17.07 8.78
N SER A 19 9.96 16.49 8.25
CA SER A 19 8.72 17.21 7.94
C SER A 19 7.75 17.31 9.13
N GLY A 20 8.20 16.97 10.34
CA GLY A 20 7.45 17.13 11.58
C GLY A 20 6.39 16.05 11.84
N TYR A 21 6.57 14.82 11.32
CA TYR A 21 5.69 13.68 11.60
C TYR A 21 6.11 12.89 12.85
N GLU A 22 7.11 13.33 13.61
CA GLU A 22 7.52 12.68 14.86
C GLU A 22 6.34 12.62 15.86
N GLY A 23 6.07 11.42 16.37
CA GLY A 23 4.98 11.21 17.32
C GLY A 23 3.55 11.37 16.77
N LYS A 24 3.34 11.35 15.44
CA LYS A 24 2.03 11.63 14.82
C LYS A 24 1.31 10.42 14.21
N VAL A 25 1.97 9.28 14.08
CA VAL A 25 1.39 8.08 13.47
C VAL A 25 0.68 7.26 14.54
N GLY A 26 -0.63 7.05 14.41
CA GLY A 26 -1.43 6.30 15.39
C GLY A 26 -1.25 4.78 15.26
N LEU A 27 -1.11 4.27 14.05
CA LEU A 27 -0.92 2.85 13.77
C LEU A 27 0.11 2.64 12.69
N ILE A 28 1.02 1.69 12.91
CA ILE A 28 1.92 1.19 11.88
C ILE A 28 1.64 -0.30 11.68
N TYR A 29 1.42 -0.71 10.44
CA TYR A 29 1.41 -2.10 10.03
C TYR A 29 2.50 -2.30 8.99
N ILE A 30 3.29 -3.36 9.10
CA ILE A 30 4.28 -3.73 8.10
C ILE A 30 4.30 -5.24 7.86
N ASP A 31 4.59 -5.58 6.62
CA ASP A 31 4.78 -6.93 6.10
C ASP A 31 6.13 -6.97 5.36
N PRO A 32 7.26 -6.98 6.10
CA PRO A 32 8.59 -6.97 5.49
C PRO A 32 8.86 -8.28 4.74
N PRO A 33 9.81 -8.33 3.80
CA PRO A 33 10.19 -9.56 3.11
C PRO A 33 10.53 -10.69 4.09
N PHE A 34 10.14 -11.96 3.79
CA PHE A 34 10.22 -13.11 4.72
C PHE A 34 11.38 -14.07 4.45
N TRP A 35 12.31 -13.73 3.58
CA TRP A 35 13.37 -14.66 3.15
C TRP A 35 12.82 -15.91 2.41
N THR A 36 11.88 -15.73 1.52
CA THR A 36 11.19 -16.86 0.86
C THR A 36 11.80 -17.27 -0.47
N GLU A 37 12.87 -16.63 -0.95
CA GLU A 37 13.52 -16.86 -2.26
C GLU A 37 12.55 -16.81 -3.47
N ILE A 38 11.36 -16.28 -3.29
CA ILE A 38 10.33 -16.23 -4.33
C ILE A 38 10.52 -14.99 -5.19
N ASN A 39 10.70 -15.19 -6.48
CA ASN A 39 10.66 -14.11 -7.45
C ASN A 39 9.21 -13.65 -7.65
N TYR A 40 8.93 -12.38 -7.40
CA TYR A 40 7.62 -11.81 -7.61
C TYR A 40 7.43 -11.40 -9.08
N TYR A 41 6.43 -12.01 -9.75
CA TYR A 41 6.04 -11.70 -11.13
C TYR A 41 4.70 -10.97 -11.12
N ALA A 42 4.62 -9.83 -11.80
CA ALA A 42 3.34 -9.19 -12.06
C ALA A 42 2.73 -9.79 -13.33
N LYS A 43 1.50 -10.28 -13.25
CA LYS A 43 0.73 -10.78 -14.38
C LYS A 43 -0.22 -9.69 -14.85
N PHE A 44 -0.23 -9.45 -16.16
CA PHE A 44 -1.16 -8.54 -16.80
C PHE A 44 -1.88 -9.27 -17.92
N GLU A 45 -3.13 -8.94 -18.15
CA GLU A 45 -3.90 -9.44 -19.28
C GLU A 45 -4.06 -8.30 -20.30
N ILE A 46 -3.61 -8.51 -21.53
CA ILE A 46 -3.69 -7.54 -22.62
C ILE A 46 -4.33 -8.21 -23.82
N GLY A 47 -5.50 -7.76 -24.27
CA GLY A 47 -6.16 -8.28 -25.46
C GLY A 47 -6.47 -9.78 -25.40
N GLY A 48 -6.67 -10.35 -24.21
CA GLY A 48 -6.87 -11.79 -24.00
C GLY A 48 -5.57 -12.60 -23.85
N MET A 49 -4.40 -11.95 -23.91
CA MET A 49 -3.09 -12.58 -23.67
C MET A 49 -2.64 -12.33 -22.24
N GLY A 50 -2.37 -13.41 -21.49
CA GLY A 50 -1.74 -13.34 -20.17
C GLY A 50 -0.24 -13.02 -20.31
N ILE A 51 0.18 -11.82 -19.95
CA ILE A 51 1.57 -11.38 -20.00
C ILE A 51 2.16 -11.36 -18.60
N THR A 52 3.29 -12.03 -18.43
CA THR A 52 4.04 -11.98 -17.18
C THR A 52 5.16 -10.98 -17.35
N LYS A 53 5.10 -9.85 -16.61
CA LYS A 53 6.22 -8.94 -16.46
C LYS A 53 7.24 -9.61 -15.55
N ILE A 54 8.41 -9.89 -16.08
CA ILE A 54 9.54 -10.31 -15.27
C ILE A 54 10.15 -9.04 -14.68
N PRO A 55 10.31 -8.94 -13.35
CA PRO A 55 11.04 -7.83 -12.76
C PRO A 55 12.42 -7.73 -13.41
N SER A 56 12.90 -6.53 -13.70
CA SER A 56 14.25 -6.33 -14.21
C SER A 56 15.27 -6.99 -13.26
N VAL A 57 16.48 -7.28 -13.73
CA VAL A 57 17.52 -7.85 -12.86
C VAL A 57 17.72 -6.95 -11.64
N VAL A 58 17.55 -5.65 -11.83
CA VAL A 58 17.65 -4.62 -10.81
C VAL A 58 16.48 -4.69 -9.84
N GLU A 59 15.24 -4.78 -10.32
CA GLU A 59 14.07 -5.04 -9.47
C GLU A 59 14.20 -6.39 -8.74
N ARG A 60 14.69 -7.43 -9.41
CA ARG A 60 14.95 -8.75 -8.78
C ARG A 60 16.00 -8.69 -7.68
N LEU A 61 17.03 -7.87 -7.83
CA LEU A 61 18.08 -7.74 -6.82
C LEU A 61 17.63 -6.86 -5.65
N ALA A 62 16.84 -5.82 -5.91
CA ALA A 62 16.21 -4.99 -4.87
C ALA A 62 15.15 -5.77 -4.07
N TYR A 63 14.51 -6.77 -4.70
CA TYR A 63 13.51 -7.67 -4.11
C TYR A 63 14.03 -9.09 -3.90
N LYS A 64 15.33 -9.33 -4.09
CA LYS A 64 15.89 -10.62 -3.70
C LYS A 64 15.73 -10.77 -2.20
N ASP A 65 14.76 -11.59 -1.85
CA ASP A 65 14.61 -12.20 -0.53
C ASP A 65 15.83 -13.12 -0.19
N VAL A 66 16.85 -13.09 -1.05
CA VAL A 66 18.11 -13.82 -0.89
C VAL A 66 19.15 -12.88 -0.27
N TRP A 67 19.18 -12.87 1.03
CA TRP A 67 20.17 -12.16 1.81
C TRP A 67 21.50 -12.91 1.76
N LYS A 68 22.44 -12.47 0.92
CA LYS A 68 23.76 -13.11 0.79
C LYS A 68 24.53 -13.19 2.10
N GLY A 69 24.25 -12.30 3.07
CA GLY A 69 24.80 -12.28 4.42
C GLY A 69 23.94 -13.00 5.45
N GLY A 70 22.94 -13.80 5.07
CA GLY A 70 22.10 -14.54 5.99
C GLY A 70 21.17 -13.68 6.85
N ILE A 71 20.80 -14.17 8.01
CA ILE A 71 19.90 -13.51 8.98
C ILE A 71 20.39 -12.12 9.37
N ASP A 72 21.70 -11.95 9.52
CA ASP A 72 22.30 -10.66 9.93
C ASP A 72 21.98 -9.54 8.92
N SER A 73 22.01 -9.84 7.63
CA SER A 73 21.65 -8.86 6.60
C SER A 73 20.21 -8.39 6.74
N PHE A 74 19.27 -9.30 7.01
CA PHE A 74 17.87 -8.96 7.24
C PHE A 74 17.71 -8.09 8.49
N LEU A 75 18.34 -8.48 9.60
CA LEU A 75 18.25 -7.74 10.85
C LEU A 75 18.87 -6.34 10.70
N ASN A 76 20.01 -6.22 10.04
CA ASN A 76 20.65 -4.93 9.74
C ASN A 76 19.78 -4.03 8.83
N MET A 77 19.00 -4.60 7.93
CA MET A 77 18.03 -3.86 7.12
C MET A 77 16.85 -3.38 7.96
N LEU A 78 16.31 -4.23 8.82
CA LEU A 78 15.06 -3.96 9.53
C LEU A 78 15.28 -3.06 10.78
N TYR A 79 16.38 -3.24 11.51
CA TYR A 79 16.66 -2.55 12.76
C TYR A 79 16.57 -1.00 12.67
N PRO A 80 17.28 -0.31 11.77
CA PRO A 80 17.21 1.16 11.68
C PRO A 80 15.81 1.63 11.26
N ARG A 81 15.07 0.82 10.51
CA ARG A 81 13.69 1.12 10.10
C ARG A 81 12.74 1.09 11.30
N LEU A 82 12.85 0.08 12.15
CA LEU A 82 12.06 -0.04 13.37
C LEU A 82 12.33 1.11 14.35
N GLN A 83 13.58 1.55 14.47
CA GLN A 83 13.93 2.74 15.27
C GLN A 83 13.22 3.99 14.75
N LEU A 84 13.19 4.23 13.43
CA LEU A 84 12.48 5.37 12.85
C LEU A 84 10.97 5.23 12.99
N MET A 85 10.41 4.01 12.84
CA MET A 85 8.99 3.75 13.06
C MET A 85 8.58 4.07 14.49
N ARG A 86 9.40 3.69 15.49
CA ARG A 86 9.15 4.05 16.89
C ARG A 86 9.11 5.57 17.11
N ARG A 87 9.97 6.33 16.43
CA ARG A 87 9.97 7.79 16.49
C ARG A 87 8.72 8.41 15.85
N LEU A 88 8.29 7.89 14.70
CA LEU A 88 7.08 8.33 14.02
C LEU A 88 5.80 8.01 14.81
N LEU A 89 5.80 6.91 15.57
CA LEU A 89 4.65 6.43 16.30
C LEU A 89 4.24 7.40 17.42
N ALA A 90 2.94 7.67 17.55
CA ALA A 90 2.36 8.47 18.63
C ALA A 90 2.54 7.75 19.99
N GLU A 91 2.52 8.47 21.11
CA GLU A 91 2.69 7.87 22.44
C GLU A 91 1.64 6.80 22.76
N ASN A 92 0.42 6.98 22.25
CA ASN A 92 -0.67 6.00 22.35
C ASN A 92 -0.74 5.05 21.15
N GLY A 93 0.22 5.10 20.24
CA GLY A 93 0.23 4.35 18.99
C GLY A 93 0.61 2.89 19.13
N SER A 94 0.25 2.10 18.13
CA SER A 94 0.51 0.66 18.02
C SER A 94 1.25 0.31 16.74
N ILE A 95 2.13 -0.69 16.81
CA ILE A 95 2.81 -1.26 15.65
C ILE A 95 2.52 -2.76 15.55
N PHE A 96 2.23 -3.20 14.34
CA PHE A 96 1.99 -4.61 13.98
C PHE A 96 2.99 -5.03 12.93
N ILE A 97 3.73 -6.09 13.20
CA ILE A 97 4.71 -6.67 12.28
C ILE A 97 4.29 -8.07 11.93
N HIS A 98 3.92 -8.27 10.67
CA HIS A 98 3.52 -9.57 10.14
C HIS A 98 4.77 -10.32 9.67
N LEU A 99 4.93 -11.54 10.14
CA LEU A 99 6.12 -12.36 9.88
C LEU A 99 5.74 -13.83 9.77
N ASP A 100 6.55 -14.58 9.07
CA ASP A 100 6.50 -16.03 9.12
C ASP A 100 7.47 -16.60 10.20
N TYR A 101 7.52 -17.91 10.32
CA TYR A 101 8.35 -18.59 11.32
C TYR A 101 9.85 -18.40 11.11
N HIS A 102 10.33 -18.04 9.90
CA HIS A 102 11.76 -17.87 9.64
C HIS A 102 12.34 -16.68 10.42
N MET A 103 11.63 -15.56 10.43
CA MET A 103 12.15 -14.30 10.96
C MET A 103 11.45 -13.83 12.24
N GLY A 104 10.31 -14.44 12.61
CA GLY A 104 9.48 -14.00 13.73
C GLY A 104 10.23 -13.90 15.06
N HIS A 105 11.00 -14.93 15.42
CA HIS A 105 11.71 -14.97 16.71
C HIS A 105 12.86 -13.96 16.80
N TYR A 106 13.62 -13.78 15.72
CA TYR A 106 14.72 -12.80 15.67
C TYR A 106 14.17 -11.37 15.74
N THR A 107 13.09 -11.11 15.00
CA THR A 107 12.42 -9.80 15.02
C THR A 107 11.81 -9.52 16.39
N LYS A 108 11.30 -10.53 17.11
CA LYS A 108 10.77 -10.38 18.46
C LYS A 108 11.85 -9.85 19.43
N LEU A 109 13.07 -10.40 19.40
CA LEU A 109 14.18 -9.93 20.24
C LEU A 109 14.56 -8.47 19.91
N MET A 110 14.62 -8.13 18.62
CA MET A 110 14.89 -6.78 18.16
C MET A 110 13.81 -5.79 18.60
N MET A 111 12.55 -6.19 18.55
CA MET A 111 11.42 -5.38 19.00
C MET A 111 11.42 -5.16 20.51
N ASP A 112 11.82 -6.17 21.31
CA ASP A 112 11.99 -6.04 22.74
C ASP A 112 13.07 -5.01 23.12
N GLU A 113 14.16 -4.95 22.35
CA GLU A 113 15.22 -3.95 22.52
C GLU A 113 14.71 -2.54 22.15
N ILE A 114 14.08 -2.40 20.98
CA ILE A 114 13.68 -1.08 20.44
C ILE A 114 12.48 -0.52 21.20
N PHE A 115 11.43 -1.30 21.41
CA PHE A 115 10.16 -0.86 22.00
C PHE A 115 10.09 -1.07 23.51
N GLY A 116 10.88 -1.99 24.04
CA GLY A 116 10.84 -2.46 25.41
C GLY A 116 9.89 -3.64 25.63
N ILE A 117 10.33 -4.65 26.39
CA ILE A 117 9.58 -5.88 26.66
C ILE A 117 8.20 -5.60 27.31
N ASN A 118 8.11 -4.57 28.13
CA ASN A 118 6.85 -4.17 28.80
C ASN A 118 5.79 -3.59 27.85
N ASN A 119 6.20 -3.21 26.64
CA ASN A 119 5.32 -2.70 25.59
C ASN A 119 4.91 -3.76 24.59
N PHE A 120 5.37 -4.99 24.73
CA PHE A 120 4.83 -6.15 24.03
C PHE A 120 3.42 -6.43 24.53
N ARG A 121 2.46 -6.55 23.61
CA ARG A 121 1.06 -6.79 23.93
C ARG A 121 0.64 -8.22 23.65
N ASN A 122 0.79 -8.66 22.41
CA ASN A 122 0.45 -10.02 22.01
C ASN A 122 1.25 -10.47 20.79
N GLU A 123 1.40 -11.76 20.69
CA GLU A 123 1.63 -12.47 19.46
C GLU A 123 0.28 -12.94 18.93
N ILE A 124 -0.11 -12.47 17.74
CA ILE A 124 -1.36 -12.84 17.09
C ILE A 124 -1.04 -13.90 16.04
N VAL A 125 -1.68 -15.05 16.14
CA VAL A 125 -1.52 -16.16 15.20
C VAL A 125 -2.62 -16.08 14.15
N VAL A 126 -2.24 -15.98 12.88
CA VAL A 126 -3.17 -15.86 11.75
C VAL A 126 -3.04 -17.09 10.85
N LYS A 127 -4.16 -17.62 10.39
CA LYS A 127 -4.17 -18.76 9.48
C LYS A 127 -3.65 -18.38 8.10
N ARG A 128 -2.66 -19.12 7.59
CA ARG A 128 -2.35 -19.13 6.15
C ARG A 128 -3.48 -19.82 5.40
N GLY A 129 -3.93 -19.28 4.30
CA GLY A 129 -4.92 -19.94 3.45
C GLY A 129 -4.39 -21.25 2.85
N ARG A 130 -5.27 -22.09 2.38
CA ARG A 130 -4.90 -23.40 1.78
C ARG A 130 -4.18 -23.21 0.44
N LYS A 131 -2.92 -23.66 0.32
CA LYS A 131 -2.30 -23.88 -0.98
C LYS A 131 -2.98 -25.08 -1.66
N LYS A 132 -3.74 -24.85 -2.72
CA LYS A 132 -4.22 -25.93 -3.61
C LYS A 132 -3.01 -26.57 -4.28
N GLY A 133 -2.78 -27.88 -4.07
CA GLY A 133 -1.81 -28.65 -4.87
C GLY A 133 -0.75 -29.47 -4.14
N LEU A 134 -0.65 -29.40 -2.81
CA LEU A 134 0.36 -30.16 -2.05
C LEU A 134 -0.11 -31.53 -1.53
N MET A 135 -1.31 -31.98 -1.90
CA MET A 135 -1.87 -33.25 -1.40
C MET A 135 -1.18 -34.52 -1.91
N TYR A 136 -0.25 -34.44 -2.87
CA TYR A 136 0.35 -35.61 -3.53
C TYR A 136 1.84 -35.83 -3.25
N GLN A 137 2.44 -35.08 -2.28
CA GLN A 137 3.88 -35.23 -1.98
C GLN A 137 4.14 -35.85 -0.60
N PHE A 138 3.36 -36.83 -0.20
CA PHE A 138 3.49 -37.44 1.14
C PHE A 138 4.79 -38.26 1.35
N GLU A 139 5.50 -38.62 0.28
CA GLU A 139 6.67 -39.51 0.39
C GLU A 139 8.01 -38.79 0.70
N LYS A 140 8.05 -37.46 0.71
CA LYS A 140 9.29 -36.67 0.91
C LYS A 140 9.15 -35.51 1.90
N VAL A 141 8.24 -35.57 2.86
CA VAL A 141 8.04 -34.50 3.83
C VAL A 141 8.87 -34.77 5.07
N ASP A 142 9.87 -33.91 5.34
CA ASP A 142 10.77 -33.97 6.49
C ASP A 142 10.27 -33.14 7.69
N ARG A 143 9.21 -32.33 7.51
CA ARG A 143 8.63 -31.46 8.54
C ARG A 143 7.15 -31.19 8.30
N MET A 144 6.43 -30.77 9.35
CA MET A 144 5.05 -30.32 9.23
C MET A 144 4.95 -29.00 8.45
N HIS A 145 3.89 -28.86 7.63
CA HIS A 145 3.61 -27.60 6.96
C HIS A 145 3.25 -26.51 7.94
N SER A 146 3.88 -25.35 7.81
CA SER A 146 3.45 -24.14 8.52
C SER A 146 2.11 -23.67 7.95
N SER A 147 1.07 -23.74 8.76
CA SER A 147 -0.30 -23.32 8.41
C SER A 147 -0.66 -21.94 8.96
N VAL A 148 0.28 -21.29 9.64
CA VAL A 148 0.06 -20.02 10.31
C VAL A 148 1.20 -19.05 10.06
N ASP A 149 0.88 -17.76 10.13
CA ASP A 149 1.82 -16.66 10.28
C ASP A 149 1.62 -16.00 11.64
N THR A 150 2.58 -15.18 12.03
CA THR A 150 2.62 -14.49 13.31
C THR A 150 2.60 -12.99 13.09
N ILE A 151 1.80 -12.27 13.88
CA ILE A 151 1.83 -10.81 13.92
C ILE A 151 2.24 -10.39 15.33
N LEU A 152 3.38 -9.73 15.45
CA LEU A 152 3.86 -9.17 16.71
C LEU A 152 3.22 -7.80 16.92
N TRP A 153 2.50 -7.62 18.04
CA TRP A 153 1.89 -6.36 18.42
C TRP A 153 2.63 -5.72 19.58
N TYR A 154 3.11 -4.50 19.33
CA TYR A 154 3.73 -3.64 20.32
C TYR A 154 3.03 -2.29 20.37
N THR A 155 3.15 -1.60 21.51
CA THR A 155 2.76 -0.21 21.68
C THR A 155 3.97 0.65 21.95
N LYS A 156 3.88 1.96 21.69
CA LYS A 156 4.99 2.86 22.05
C LYS A 156 5.12 3.04 23.56
N SER A 157 3.98 3.07 24.26
CA SER A 157 3.91 3.21 25.72
C SER A 157 2.68 2.52 26.30
N SER A 158 2.52 2.60 27.63
CA SER A 158 1.35 2.09 28.34
C SER A 158 0.05 2.89 28.12
N LEU A 159 0.14 4.04 27.44
CA LEU A 159 -1.00 4.93 27.18
C LEU A 159 -1.89 4.42 26.04
N SER A 160 -1.44 3.43 25.28
CA SER A 160 -2.21 2.86 24.18
C SER A 160 -3.49 2.21 24.67
N LYS A 161 -4.59 2.56 24.02
CA LYS A 161 -5.92 1.95 24.23
C LYS A 161 -6.37 1.34 22.92
N PHE A 162 -7.04 0.21 23.01
CA PHE A 162 -7.62 -0.48 21.87
C PHE A 162 -9.05 -0.93 22.15
N LYS A 163 -9.83 -1.16 21.10
CA LYS A 163 -11.13 -1.78 21.18
C LYS A 163 -10.95 -3.28 21.02
N HIS A 164 -11.49 -4.08 21.93
CA HIS A 164 -11.41 -5.53 21.78
C HIS A 164 -12.11 -5.97 20.50
N PRO A 165 -11.43 -6.73 19.62
CA PRO A 165 -12.10 -7.33 18.47
C PRO A 165 -13.24 -8.23 18.93
N LEU A 166 -14.38 -8.11 18.25
CA LEU A 166 -15.59 -8.88 18.54
C LEU A 166 -15.94 -9.73 17.32
N SER A 167 -16.31 -10.98 17.54
CA SER A 167 -16.97 -11.80 16.52
C SER A 167 -18.47 -11.84 16.80
N ASN A 168 -19.27 -11.75 15.76
CA ASN A 168 -20.68 -12.07 15.85
C ASN A 168 -20.81 -13.57 16.16
N THR A 169 -21.61 -13.91 17.13
CA THR A 169 -22.02 -15.28 17.40
C THR A 169 -23.50 -15.39 17.05
N ASP A 170 -23.97 -16.58 16.74
CA ASP A 170 -25.41 -16.86 16.55
C ASP A 170 -26.24 -16.64 17.83
N GLY A 171 -25.81 -15.70 18.69
CA GLY A 171 -26.42 -15.37 19.96
C GLY A 171 -26.17 -16.47 20.98
N VAL A 172 -25.34 -16.22 21.99
CA VAL A 172 -25.30 -17.10 23.16
C VAL A 172 -26.50 -16.77 24.01
N ALA A 173 -27.47 -17.71 24.09
CA ALA A 173 -28.62 -17.54 24.92
C ALA A 173 -28.24 -17.30 26.38
N ALA A 174 -29.04 -16.50 27.08
CA ALA A 174 -28.89 -16.32 28.50
C ALA A 174 -28.97 -17.68 29.25
N LYS A 175 -28.14 -17.84 30.27
CA LYS A 175 -28.10 -19.09 31.03
C LYS A 175 -27.75 -18.87 32.50
N TRP A 176 -28.16 -19.81 33.33
CA TRP A 176 -27.77 -19.87 34.73
C TRP A 176 -26.46 -20.65 34.88
N MET A 177 -25.54 -20.16 35.69
CA MET A 177 -24.27 -20.81 36.00
C MET A 177 -24.03 -20.86 37.49
N GLY A 178 -23.36 -21.89 37.95
CA GLY A 178 -23.00 -22.05 39.37
C GLY A 178 -22.19 -20.87 39.89
N PHE A 179 -22.55 -20.32 41.03
CA PHE A 179 -21.96 -19.14 41.64
C PHE A 179 -20.71 -19.45 42.48
N TRP A 180 -20.47 -20.71 42.78
CA TRP A 180 -19.27 -21.17 43.50
C TRP A 180 -18.08 -21.35 42.58
N SER A 181 -16.86 -21.10 43.14
CA SER A 181 -15.56 -21.29 42.48
C SER A 181 -14.63 -22.04 43.42
N ASN A 182 -13.77 -22.90 42.86
CA ASN A 182 -12.75 -23.65 43.62
C ASN A 182 -11.54 -22.81 44.03
N ILE A 183 -11.43 -21.58 43.51
CA ILE A 183 -10.38 -20.63 43.94
C ILE A 183 -10.61 -20.31 45.41
N ASP A 184 -9.58 -20.32 46.23
CA ASP A 184 -9.69 -20.14 47.67
C ASP A 184 -9.26 -18.73 48.10
N ARG A 185 -10.25 -17.87 48.40
CA ARG A 185 -10.08 -16.55 49.01
C ARG A 185 -11.00 -16.41 50.18
N PRO A 186 -10.55 -16.54 51.45
CA PRO A 186 -11.39 -16.51 52.63
C PRO A 186 -12.32 -15.28 52.72
N THR A 187 -11.86 -14.11 52.25
CA THR A 187 -12.64 -12.86 52.22
C THR A 187 -13.88 -12.90 51.31
N MET A 188 -13.93 -13.88 50.40
CA MET A 188 -15.05 -14.11 49.48
C MET A 188 -15.98 -15.23 49.95
N ARG A 189 -15.84 -15.70 51.21
CA ARG A 189 -16.72 -16.65 51.89
C ARG A 189 -17.63 -15.88 52.82
N TYR A 190 -18.84 -15.69 52.44
CA TYR A 190 -19.88 -15.03 53.23
C TYR A 190 -21.19 -15.81 53.11
N GLU A 191 -22.10 -15.61 54.02
CA GLU A 191 -23.38 -16.26 53.98
C GLU A 191 -24.24 -15.73 52.83
N LEU A 192 -24.78 -16.65 52.01
CA LEU A 192 -25.73 -16.38 50.95
C LEU A 192 -26.78 -17.51 50.92
N PHE A 193 -28.06 -17.20 51.08
CA PHE A 193 -29.16 -18.17 51.19
C PHE A 193 -28.92 -19.23 52.29
N GLY A 194 -28.36 -18.84 53.42
CA GLY A 194 -28.06 -19.76 54.54
C GLY A 194 -26.82 -20.65 54.30
N VAL A 195 -26.08 -20.46 53.24
CA VAL A 195 -24.91 -21.26 52.86
C VAL A 195 -23.64 -20.44 52.96
N ILE A 196 -22.64 -20.97 53.65
CA ILE A 196 -21.25 -20.46 53.63
C ILE A 196 -20.34 -21.56 53.03
N PRO A 197 -19.56 -21.30 51.99
CA PRO A 197 -18.68 -22.32 51.42
C PRO A 197 -17.58 -22.72 52.44
N SER A 198 -17.47 -24.03 52.73
CA SER A 198 -16.41 -24.56 53.57
C SER A 198 -15.04 -24.55 52.89
N ARG A 199 -15.03 -24.64 51.57
CA ARG A 199 -13.83 -24.50 50.67
C ARG A 199 -14.22 -23.75 49.40
N GLY A 200 -13.23 -23.18 48.75
CA GLY A 200 -13.47 -22.33 47.57
C GLY A 200 -14.08 -20.99 47.99
N GLN A 201 -14.76 -20.33 47.08
CA GLN A 201 -15.29 -18.98 47.29
C GLN A 201 -16.54 -18.71 46.44
N TRP A 202 -17.28 -17.62 46.76
CA TRP A 202 -18.24 -17.03 45.85
C TRP A 202 -17.55 -16.23 44.75
N LYS A 203 -18.15 -16.12 43.57
CA LYS A 203 -17.53 -15.41 42.38
C LYS A 203 -17.50 -13.90 42.54
N TRP A 204 -18.43 -13.31 43.31
CA TRP A 204 -18.53 -11.85 43.49
C TRP A 204 -18.36 -11.44 44.94
N LYS A 205 -18.04 -10.16 45.18
CA LYS A 205 -18.04 -9.57 46.52
C LYS A 205 -19.42 -9.55 47.10
N LYS A 206 -19.53 -9.58 48.42
CA LYS A 206 -20.79 -9.68 49.19
C LYS A 206 -21.84 -8.66 48.77
N GLU A 207 -21.47 -7.38 48.68
CA GLU A 207 -22.38 -6.29 48.30
C GLU A 207 -22.99 -6.47 46.91
N ARG A 208 -22.18 -6.86 45.93
CA ARG A 208 -22.64 -7.13 44.56
C ARG A 208 -23.58 -8.33 44.52
N ALA A 209 -23.25 -9.38 45.23
CA ALA A 209 -24.05 -10.58 45.29
C ALA A 209 -25.44 -10.31 45.98
N LEU A 210 -25.44 -9.55 47.06
CA LEU A 210 -26.70 -9.20 47.75
C LEU A 210 -27.62 -8.34 46.87
N ARG A 211 -27.04 -7.37 46.11
CA ARG A 211 -27.84 -6.61 45.13
C ARG A 211 -28.43 -7.50 44.04
N ALA A 212 -27.67 -8.46 43.55
CA ALA A 212 -28.15 -9.38 42.53
C ALA A 212 -29.23 -10.33 43.04
N VAL A 213 -29.17 -10.73 44.29
CA VAL A 213 -30.25 -11.48 44.97
C VAL A 213 -31.50 -10.62 45.09
N GLU A 214 -31.36 -9.37 45.50
CA GLU A 214 -32.49 -8.44 45.63
C GLU A 214 -33.15 -8.16 44.27
N ASN A 215 -32.36 -7.96 43.22
CA ASN A 215 -32.87 -7.79 41.87
C ASN A 215 -33.67 -9.02 41.41
N TYR A 216 -33.21 -10.23 41.73
CA TYR A 216 -33.94 -11.44 41.40
C TYR A 216 -35.24 -11.58 42.19
N ARG A 217 -35.26 -11.19 43.48
CA ARG A 217 -36.47 -11.16 44.28
C ARG A 217 -37.52 -10.18 43.73
N LYS A 218 -37.09 -8.99 43.29
CA LYS A 218 -37.99 -8.02 42.66
C LYS A 218 -38.60 -8.58 41.39
N PHE A 219 -37.79 -9.14 40.52
CA PHE A 219 -38.28 -9.84 39.33
C PHE A 219 -39.26 -10.97 39.69
N GLU A 220 -38.93 -11.79 40.67
CA GLU A 220 -39.79 -12.94 41.07
C GLU A 220 -41.15 -12.52 41.61
N ASN A 221 -41.21 -11.40 42.34
CA ASN A 221 -42.45 -10.82 42.77
C ASN A 221 -43.29 -10.28 41.62
N GLU A 222 -42.67 -9.58 40.67
CA GLU A 222 -43.35 -9.10 39.47
C GLU A 222 -43.84 -10.25 38.60
N PHE A 223 -43.06 -11.27 38.40
CA PHE A 223 -43.45 -12.48 37.67
C PHE A 223 -44.66 -13.18 38.29
N LYS A 224 -44.69 -13.33 39.64
CA LYS A 224 -45.80 -13.93 40.34
C LYS A 224 -47.09 -13.12 40.23
N ASN A 225 -47.00 -11.80 40.14
CA ASN A 225 -48.16 -10.94 39.94
C ASN A 225 -48.72 -10.97 38.51
N ASN A 226 -47.91 -11.39 37.55
CA ASN A 226 -48.27 -11.44 36.14
C ASN A 226 -48.72 -12.83 35.65
N ILE A 227 -48.69 -13.86 36.49
CA ILE A 227 -49.16 -15.22 36.17
C ILE A 227 -50.31 -15.59 37.12
N THR A 228 -51.37 -16.13 36.56
CA THR A 228 -52.53 -16.56 37.43
C THR A 228 -52.22 -17.84 38.17
N ALA A 229 -52.85 -18.04 39.31
CA ALA A 229 -52.67 -19.27 40.12
C ALA A 229 -53.10 -20.54 39.37
N GLU A 230 -54.05 -20.43 38.44
CA GLU A 230 -54.53 -21.53 37.61
C GLU A 230 -53.50 -21.88 36.49
N GLU A 231 -52.91 -20.90 35.91
CA GLU A 231 -51.82 -21.10 34.90
C GLU A 231 -50.58 -21.70 35.57
N TYR A 232 -50.18 -21.20 36.72
CA TYR A 232 -49.06 -21.72 37.49
C TYR A 232 -49.20 -23.20 37.89
N GLN A 233 -50.42 -23.67 38.22
CA GLN A 233 -50.69 -25.08 38.59
C GLN A 233 -50.69 -26.03 37.38
N LYS A 234 -50.97 -25.56 36.17
CA LYS A 234 -51.03 -26.38 34.95
C LYS A 234 -49.71 -26.67 34.33
N LEU A 235 -48.67 -25.89 34.64
CA LEU A 235 -47.36 -25.97 34.04
C LEU A 235 -46.47 -27.01 34.74
N THR A 236 -45.77 -27.78 33.96
CA THR A 236 -44.66 -28.59 34.45
C THR A 236 -43.51 -27.69 34.96
N ARG A 237 -42.66 -28.24 35.81
CA ARG A 237 -41.51 -27.50 36.35
C ARG A 237 -40.56 -26.97 35.25
N GLU A 238 -40.44 -27.71 34.17
CA GLU A 238 -39.58 -27.33 33.02
C GLU A 238 -40.21 -26.19 32.20
N GLU A 239 -41.49 -26.28 31.93
CA GLU A 239 -42.24 -25.23 31.23
C GLU A 239 -42.27 -23.92 32.05
N LEU A 240 -42.49 -24.02 33.36
CA LEU A 240 -42.43 -22.85 34.25
C LEU A 240 -41.04 -22.20 34.22
N GLU A 241 -39.96 -22.98 34.22
CA GLU A 241 -38.59 -22.46 34.17
C GLU A 241 -38.30 -21.79 32.82
N LEU A 242 -38.80 -22.35 31.72
CA LEU A 242 -38.65 -21.76 30.38
C LEU A 242 -39.36 -20.41 30.27
N ILE A 243 -40.63 -20.36 30.75
CA ILE A 243 -41.43 -19.13 30.78
C ILE A 243 -40.75 -18.09 31.67
N LYS A 244 -40.31 -18.49 32.88
CA LYS A 244 -39.61 -17.62 33.81
C LYS A 244 -38.33 -17.04 33.26
N ASN A 245 -37.54 -17.81 32.51
CA ASN A 245 -36.32 -17.35 31.85
C ASN A 245 -36.63 -16.36 30.72
N LYS A 246 -37.70 -16.56 29.96
CA LYS A 246 -38.17 -15.62 28.95
C LYS A 246 -38.56 -14.27 29.55
N HIS A 247 -39.38 -14.29 30.60
CA HIS A 247 -39.77 -13.08 31.33
C HIS A 247 -38.59 -12.39 32.01
N LEU A 248 -37.62 -13.15 32.53
CA LEU A 248 -36.41 -12.59 33.12
C LEU A 248 -35.60 -11.82 32.06
N LEU A 249 -35.52 -12.33 30.84
CA LEU A 249 -34.86 -11.64 29.73
C LEU A 249 -35.59 -10.34 29.36
N GLU A 250 -36.91 -10.38 29.28
CA GLU A 250 -37.75 -9.20 29.02
C GLU A 250 -37.60 -8.15 30.14
N TYR A 251 -37.63 -8.59 31.42
CA TYR A 251 -37.38 -7.74 32.58
C TYR A 251 -35.99 -7.10 32.57
N TRP A 252 -34.97 -7.85 32.21
CA TRP A 252 -33.59 -7.33 32.08
C TRP A 252 -33.48 -6.29 30.96
N MET A 253 -34.15 -6.52 29.81
CA MET A 253 -34.18 -5.57 28.71
C MET A 253 -34.90 -4.27 29.09
N SER A 254 -36.05 -4.35 29.74
CA SER A 254 -36.83 -3.18 30.18
C SER A 254 -36.12 -2.34 31.24
N ASN A 255 -35.21 -2.95 32.02
CA ASN A 255 -34.40 -2.27 33.03
C ASN A 255 -33.01 -1.86 32.52
N GLY A 256 -32.87 -1.59 31.20
CA GLY A 256 -31.68 -1.01 30.61
C GLY A 256 -30.48 -1.97 30.54
N LYS A 257 -30.69 -3.28 30.60
CA LYS A 257 -29.66 -4.32 30.46
C LYS A 257 -28.52 -4.26 31.48
N THR A 258 -28.78 -3.72 32.67
CA THR A 258 -27.73 -3.50 33.69
C THR A 258 -27.90 -4.35 34.95
N LEU A 259 -29.04 -5.04 35.09
CA LEU A 259 -29.34 -5.82 36.29
C LEU A 259 -28.59 -7.15 36.26
N GLU A 260 -28.05 -7.52 37.41
CA GLU A 260 -27.47 -8.83 37.68
C GLU A 260 -28.42 -9.63 38.58
N PHE A 261 -28.42 -10.96 38.42
CA PHE A 261 -29.35 -11.84 39.18
C PHE A 261 -28.59 -13.03 39.76
N ILE A 262 -28.93 -13.34 41.01
CA ILE A 262 -28.51 -14.57 41.70
C ILE A 262 -29.78 -15.20 42.34
N ARG A 263 -29.89 -16.51 42.18
CA ARG A 263 -30.99 -17.30 42.78
C ARG A 263 -30.47 -18.54 43.48
N MET A 264 -31.30 -19.11 44.36
CA MET A 264 -31.10 -20.45 44.88
C MET A 264 -32.13 -21.37 44.28
N ARG A 265 -31.71 -22.45 43.65
CA ARG A 265 -32.58 -23.48 43.09
C ARG A 265 -32.69 -24.62 44.12
N GLY A 266 -33.89 -25.07 44.46
CA GLY A 266 -34.13 -26.02 45.53
C GLY A 266 -33.47 -27.40 45.43
N THR A 267 -32.82 -27.71 44.31
CA THR A 267 -32.15 -28.99 44.03
C THR A 267 -30.64 -28.90 43.99
N VAL A 268 -30.04 -27.70 44.11
CA VAL A 268 -28.58 -27.49 44.01
C VAL A 268 -27.99 -27.03 45.35
N LYS A 269 -26.80 -27.49 45.65
CA LYS A 269 -26.09 -27.17 46.89
C LYS A 269 -25.66 -25.71 47.01
N TYR A 270 -25.45 -25.04 45.87
CA TYR A 270 -24.91 -23.68 45.79
C TYR A 270 -25.81 -22.79 44.90
N PRO A 271 -25.81 -21.46 45.13
CA PRO A 271 -26.53 -20.51 44.30
C PRO A 271 -26.05 -20.50 42.85
N GLU A 272 -26.92 -20.04 41.95
CA GLU A 272 -26.65 -19.80 40.54
C GLU A 272 -26.73 -18.31 40.26
N TYR A 273 -25.88 -17.81 39.33
CA TYR A 273 -25.97 -16.46 38.79
C TYR A 273 -26.38 -16.51 37.33
N TRP A 274 -27.14 -15.51 36.93
CA TRP A 274 -27.58 -15.39 35.56
C TRP A 274 -26.50 -14.75 34.70
N VAL A 275 -26.20 -15.35 33.56
CA VAL A 275 -25.32 -14.85 32.53
C VAL A 275 -26.17 -14.30 31.39
N GLU A 276 -26.03 -13.04 31.15
CA GLU A 276 -26.74 -12.32 30.09
C GLU A 276 -26.49 -12.92 28.69
N PRO A 277 -27.45 -12.77 27.77
CA PRO A 277 -27.23 -13.18 26.39
C PRO A 277 -26.12 -12.32 25.76
N ARG A 278 -25.33 -12.93 24.94
CA ARG A 278 -24.24 -12.24 24.26
C ARG A 278 -24.38 -12.38 22.75
N GLU A 279 -24.49 -11.25 22.06
CA GLU A 279 -24.48 -11.19 20.61
C GLU A 279 -23.05 -11.28 20.05
N HIS A 280 -22.05 -10.99 20.89
CA HIS A 280 -20.65 -10.94 20.50
C HIS A 280 -19.78 -11.75 21.45
N LYS A 281 -18.76 -12.38 20.88
CA LYS A 281 -17.68 -13.03 21.61
C LYS A 281 -16.39 -12.22 21.43
N LEU A 282 -15.64 -12.05 22.52
CA LEU A 282 -14.29 -11.49 22.43
C LEU A 282 -13.40 -12.42 21.62
N ILE A 283 -12.69 -11.85 20.66
CA ILE A 283 -11.69 -12.56 19.89
C ILE A 283 -10.38 -12.50 20.68
N ASP A 284 -9.75 -13.64 20.88
CA ASP A 284 -8.41 -13.76 21.48
C ASP A 284 -7.32 -13.49 20.43
N ASN A 285 -6.08 -13.89 20.72
CA ASN A 285 -4.94 -13.71 19.79
C ASN A 285 -4.81 -14.84 18.73
N LEU A 286 -5.75 -15.79 18.68
CA LEU A 286 -5.78 -16.85 17.68
C LEU A 286 -6.84 -16.53 16.60
N TRP A 287 -6.39 -15.91 15.50
CA TRP A 287 -7.25 -15.45 14.40
C TRP A 287 -7.33 -16.49 13.27
N THR A 288 -7.98 -17.61 13.53
CA THR A 288 -8.15 -18.68 12.53
C THR A 288 -9.39 -18.50 11.66
N ASP A 289 -10.23 -17.54 11.98
CA ASP A 289 -11.43 -17.16 11.27
C ASP A 289 -11.17 -16.25 10.06
N ILE A 290 -9.94 -15.72 9.94
CA ILE A 290 -9.49 -14.90 8.82
C ILE A 290 -8.25 -15.54 8.20
N GLU A 291 -8.18 -15.55 6.87
CA GLU A 291 -6.98 -15.95 6.13
C GLU A 291 -5.99 -14.76 6.04
N ALA A 292 -4.70 -15.04 6.14
CA ALA A 292 -3.66 -14.01 6.05
C ALA A 292 -3.56 -13.43 4.64
N TYR A 293 -3.82 -14.25 3.60
CA TYR A 293 -3.59 -13.91 2.20
C TYR A 293 -4.85 -13.98 1.35
N ASN A 294 -4.91 -13.10 0.34
CA ASN A 294 -5.91 -13.14 -0.70
C ASN A 294 -5.40 -13.92 -1.92
N TYR A 295 -5.70 -15.21 -2.00
CA TYR A 295 -5.25 -16.08 -3.09
C TYR A 295 -6.02 -15.89 -4.42
N SER A 296 -7.05 -15.07 -4.44
CA SER A 296 -7.78 -14.71 -5.66
C SER A 296 -7.24 -13.45 -6.33
N SER A 297 -6.25 -12.78 -5.73
CA SER A 297 -5.62 -11.58 -6.26
C SER A 297 -4.54 -11.90 -7.28
N ASP A 298 -4.39 -11.04 -8.29
CA ASP A 298 -3.29 -11.09 -9.26
C ASP A 298 -1.95 -10.61 -8.67
N TYR A 299 -1.98 -9.98 -7.48
CA TYR A 299 -0.77 -9.54 -6.80
C TYR A 299 -0.28 -10.62 -5.82
N PRO A 300 0.93 -11.15 -6.05
CA PRO A 300 1.50 -12.17 -5.17
C PRO A 300 1.60 -11.67 -3.72
N THR A 301 1.26 -12.51 -2.75
CA THR A 301 1.34 -12.16 -1.31
C THR A 301 0.40 -11.05 -0.83
N GLU A 302 -0.65 -10.70 -1.59
CA GLU A 302 -1.65 -9.77 -1.11
C GLU A 302 -2.28 -10.24 0.20
N LYS A 303 -2.26 -9.40 1.21
CA LYS A 303 -2.93 -9.69 2.49
C LYS A 303 -4.45 -9.59 2.34
N HIS A 304 -5.16 -10.42 3.09
CA HIS A 304 -6.62 -10.36 3.10
C HIS A 304 -7.12 -9.06 3.73
N ILE A 305 -8.11 -8.44 3.09
CA ILE A 305 -8.61 -7.12 3.53
C ILE A 305 -9.19 -7.17 4.94
N ASP A 306 -9.89 -8.26 5.32
CA ASP A 306 -10.53 -8.40 6.63
C ASP A 306 -9.51 -8.43 7.77
N LEU A 307 -8.28 -8.90 7.51
CA LEU A 307 -7.21 -8.86 8.48
C LEU A 307 -6.84 -7.41 8.82
N LEU A 308 -6.61 -6.59 7.79
CA LEU A 308 -6.26 -5.18 7.95
C LEU A 308 -7.45 -4.38 8.50
N ASP A 309 -8.67 -4.68 8.08
CA ASP A 309 -9.90 -4.08 8.59
C ASP A 309 -10.03 -4.32 10.10
N ARG A 310 -9.77 -5.55 10.57
CA ARG A 310 -9.78 -5.89 12.00
C ARG A 310 -8.71 -5.13 12.78
N ILE A 311 -7.48 -5.08 12.27
CA ILE A 311 -6.40 -4.34 12.93
C ILE A 311 -6.75 -2.85 12.99
N ILE A 312 -7.07 -2.23 11.87
CA ILE A 312 -7.30 -0.78 11.80
C ILE A 312 -8.51 -0.35 12.60
N ALA A 313 -9.62 -1.10 12.53
CA ALA A 313 -10.86 -0.76 13.26
C ALA A 313 -10.68 -0.77 14.77
N ASN A 314 -9.89 -1.72 15.29
CA ASN A 314 -9.78 -1.94 16.72
C ASN A 314 -8.59 -1.23 17.39
N PHE A 315 -7.55 -0.90 16.62
CA PHE A 315 -6.29 -0.36 17.14
C PHE A 315 -5.98 1.06 16.65
N SER A 316 -6.92 1.73 16.01
CA SER A 316 -6.84 3.15 15.64
C SER A 316 -8.22 3.81 15.74
N ASN A 317 -8.23 5.15 15.72
CA ASN A 317 -9.46 5.94 15.69
C ASN A 317 -9.64 6.62 14.34
N GLU A 318 -10.84 7.07 14.05
CA GLU A 318 -11.11 7.87 12.86
C GLU A 318 -10.25 9.14 12.86
N GLY A 319 -9.67 9.48 11.72
CA GLY A 319 -8.76 10.62 11.57
C GLY A 319 -7.29 10.34 11.97
N ASP A 320 -6.99 9.23 12.65
CA ASP A 320 -5.61 8.82 12.93
C ASP A 320 -4.83 8.56 11.63
N ILE A 321 -3.51 8.65 11.71
CA ILE A 321 -2.62 8.27 10.60
C ILE A 321 -2.25 6.80 10.75
N VAL A 322 -2.59 6.02 9.75
CA VAL A 322 -2.13 4.64 9.56
C VAL A 322 -0.98 4.64 8.56
N ALA A 323 0.15 4.04 8.91
CA ALA A 323 1.30 3.98 8.02
C ALA A 323 1.69 2.53 7.69
N ASP A 324 2.10 2.33 6.43
CA ASP A 324 2.67 1.08 5.94
C ASP A 324 3.89 1.39 5.07
N PHE A 325 5.07 1.01 5.56
CA PHE A 325 6.35 1.28 4.89
C PHE A 325 6.85 0.09 4.04
N PHE A 326 6.05 -0.98 3.95
CA PHE A 326 6.23 -2.12 3.06
C PHE A 326 4.88 -2.44 2.38
N ALA A 327 4.29 -1.42 1.78
CA ALA A 327 2.87 -1.39 1.48
C ALA A 327 2.42 -2.38 0.38
N GLY A 328 3.32 -2.88 -0.46
CA GLY A 328 3.06 -3.89 -1.48
C GLY A 328 1.84 -3.57 -2.36
N SER A 329 0.79 -4.37 -2.26
CA SER A 329 -0.48 -4.15 -2.99
C SER A 329 -1.34 -3.00 -2.42
N GLY A 330 -0.99 -2.45 -1.24
CA GLY A 330 -1.70 -1.35 -0.59
C GLY A 330 -2.99 -1.74 0.14
N THR A 331 -3.14 -2.98 0.53
CA THR A 331 -4.32 -3.44 1.27
C THR A 331 -4.53 -2.65 2.56
N THR A 332 -3.44 -2.32 3.28
CA THR A 332 -3.46 -1.47 4.49
C THR A 332 -4.05 -0.09 4.20
N LEU A 333 -3.67 0.53 3.07
CA LEU A 333 -4.11 1.87 2.69
C LEU A 333 -5.60 1.90 2.33
N VAL A 334 -6.05 0.90 1.56
CA VAL A 334 -7.47 0.74 1.21
C VAL A 334 -8.32 0.51 2.45
N ALA A 335 -7.87 -0.34 3.39
CA ALA A 335 -8.56 -0.57 4.65
C ALA A 335 -8.62 0.71 5.51
N ALA A 336 -7.52 1.46 5.59
CA ALA A 336 -7.46 2.74 6.31
C ALA A 336 -8.44 3.77 5.73
N GLU A 337 -8.46 3.93 4.39
CA GLU A 337 -9.38 4.84 3.69
C GLU A 337 -10.84 4.49 3.99
N LYS A 338 -11.22 3.22 3.83
CA LYS A 338 -12.59 2.73 4.11
C LYS A 338 -13.05 2.98 5.54
N LYS A 339 -12.12 3.00 6.49
CA LYS A 339 -12.41 3.25 7.91
C LYS A 339 -12.28 4.73 8.31
N GLY A 340 -12.11 5.66 7.36
CA GLY A 340 -11.99 7.08 7.64
C GLY A 340 -10.67 7.50 8.29
N ARG A 341 -9.62 6.67 8.18
CA ARG A 341 -8.27 7.01 8.65
C ARG A 341 -7.52 7.76 7.55
N ARG A 342 -6.57 8.61 7.95
CA ARG A 342 -5.54 9.10 7.03
C ARG A 342 -4.47 8.03 6.88
N TRP A 343 -3.75 8.04 5.77
CA TRP A 343 -2.74 7.02 5.55
C TRP A 343 -1.47 7.54 4.89
N ILE A 344 -0.37 6.84 5.14
CA ILE A 344 0.92 7.00 4.49
C ILE A 344 1.36 5.61 4.05
N GLY A 345 1.51 5.41 2.73
CA GLY A 345 2.04 4.19 2.16
C GLY A 345 3.37 4.44 1.47
N CYS A 346 4.32 3.55 1.67
CA CYS A 346 5.61 3.60 0.98
C CYS A 346 5.98 2.23 0.44
N ASP A 347 6.44 2.21 -0.80
CA ASP A 347 7.05 1.03 -1.39
C ASP A 347 8.16 1.42 -2.36
N PHE A 348 9.13 0.54 -2.50
CA PHE A 348 10.23 0.71 -3.43
C PHE A 348 9.85 0.29 -4.85
N SER A 349 8.91 -0.65 -5.00
CA SER A 349 8.47 -1.17 -6.29
C SER A 349 7.61 -0.19 -7.06
N LYS A 350 8.01 0.10 -8.29
CA LYS A 350 7.19 0.85 -9.24
C LYS A 350 5.85 0.15 -9.52
N VAL A 351 5.88 -1.19 -9.60
CA VAL A 351 4.68 -2.01 -9.79
C VAL A 351 3.75 -1.91 -8.57
N ALA A 352 4.31 -2.00 -7.36
CA ALA A 352 3.53 -1.84 -6.12
C ALA A 352 2.83 -0.48 -6.08
N ILE A 353 3.56 0.61 -6.36
CA ILE A 353 2.99 1.97 -6.43
C ILE A 353 1.86 2.06 -7.46
N GLN A 354 2.02 1.43 -8.62
CA GLN A 354 1.01 1.41 -9.67
C GLN A 354 -0.25 0.66 -9.21
N VAL A 355 -0.08 -0.52 -8.63
CA VAL A 355 -1.19 -1.33 -8.09
C VAL A 355 -1.91 -0.58 -6.98
N MET A 356 -1.16 -0.02 -6.01
CA MET A 356 -1.74 0.79 -4.91
C MET A 356 -2.57 1.96 -5.44
N ARG A 357 -2.00 2.74 -6.37
CA ARG A 357 -2.70 3.88 -6.96
C ARG A 357 -3.98 3.46 -7.66
N SER A 358 -3.91 2.40 -8.48
CA SER A 358 -5.07 1.84 -9.18
C SER A 358 -6.17 1.44 -8.20
N ARG A 359 -5.81 0.68 -7.16
CA ARG A 359 -6.76 0.22 -6.13
C ARG A 359 -7.39 1.38 -5.34
N LEU A 360 -6.59 2.36 -4.94
CA LEU A 360 -7.07 3.52 -4.19
C LEU A 360 -8.07 4.32 -5.03
N VAL A 361 -7.78 4.56 -6.31
CA VAL A 361 -8.69 5.28 -7.21
C VAL A 361 -9.96 4.46 -7.47
N GLN A 362 -9.86 3.15 -7.71
CA GLN A 362 -11.02 2.27 -7.91
C GLN A 362 -11.94 2.18 -6.67
N ASN A 363 -11.41 2.43 -5.48
CA ASN A 363 -12.16 2.48 -4.23
C ASN A 363 -12.59 3.91 -3.86
N ASP A 364 -12.62 4.85 -4.81
CA ASP A 364 -13.05 6.24 -4.62
C ASP A 364 -12.37 6.95 -3.44
N SER A 365 -11.07 6.67 -3.23
CA SER A 365 -10.29 7.26 -2.16
C SER A 365 -10.25 8.78 -2.24
N LYS A 366 -10.24 9.45 -1.09
CA LYS A 366 -10.02 10.90 -1.02
C LYS A 366 -8.75 11.30 -1.75
N PRO A 367 -8.65 12.53 -2.25
CA PRO A 367 -7.45 13.02 -2.94
C PRO A 367 -6.18 12.77 -2.12
N PHE A 368 -5.14 12.24 -2.76
CA PHE A 368 -3.87 11.91 -2.13
C PHE A 368 -2.69 12.37 -2.99
N LEU A 369 -1.54 12.55 -2.36
CA LEU A 369 -0.29 12.86 -3.05
C LEU A 369 0.41 11.56 -3.46
N VAL A 370 0.89 11.53 -4.69
CA VAL A 370 1.86 10.53 -5.15
C VAL A 370 3.21 11.23 -5.23
N GLU A 371 4.12 10.80 -4.40
CA GLU A 371 5.44 11.41 -4.24
C GLU A 371 6.52 10.43 -4.68
N LYS A 372 7.45 10.93 -5.46
CA LYS A 372 8.66 10.19 -5.83
C LYS A 372 9.83 10.79 -5.04
N MET A 373 10.56 9.94 -4.33
CA MET A 373 11.67 10.36 -3.48
C MET A 373 12.92 10.75 -4.29
N ASN A 374 12.76 11.56 -5.33
CA ASN A 374 13.86 11.98 -6.21
C ASN A 374 14.88 12.92 -5.54
N ASN A 375 14.44 13.77 -4.60
CA ASN A 375 15.36 14.66 -3.88
C ASN A 375 16.30 13.93 -2.91
N TYR A 376 16.02 12.65 -2.61
CA TYR A 376 16.89 11.80 -1.79
C TYR A 376 18.04 11.19 -2.54
N GLN A 377 18.05 11.27 -3.85
CA GLN A 377 19.19 10.84 -4.66
C GLN A 377 20.46 11.55 -4.22
N ARG A 378 20.37 12.83 -3.79
CA ARG A 378 21.50 13.53 -3.17
C ARG A 378 21.94 12.90 -1.84
N GLN A 379 20.99 12.51 -0.97
CA GLN A 379 21.34 11.89 0.30
C GLN A 379 21.81 10.44 0.14
N LEU A 380 21.28 9.71 -0.85
CA LEU A 380 21.81 8.40 -1.23
C LEU A 380 23.25 8.52 -1.73
N ILE A 381 23.55 9.51 -2.53
CA ILE A 381 24.91 9.82 -2.97
C ILE A 381 25.82 10.10 -1.76
N HIS A 382 25.35 10.87 -0.78
CA HIS A 382 26.12 11.09 0.46
C HIS A 382 26.27 9.79 1.30
N LEU A 383 25.26 8.93 1.32
CA LEU A 383 25.29 7.65 2.04
C LEU A 383 26.17 6.59 1.36
N THR A 384 26.36 6.67 0.04
CA THR A 384 27.27 5.77 -0.70
C THR A 384 28.74 6.22 -0.62
N GLY A 385 29.02 7.40 -0.08
CA GLY A 385 30.37 7.96 -0.11
C GLY A 385 30.87 8.36 -1.51
N LEU A 386 30.10 8.03 -2.56
CA LEU A 386 30.47 8.34 -3.95
C LEU A 386 30.10 9.79 -4.30
N ARG A 387 30.94 10.42 -5.10
CA ARG A 387 30.63 11.73 -5.69
C ARG A 387 29.73 11.58 -6.91
N ILE A 388 28.97 12.64 -7.24
CA ILE A 388 28.05 12.63 -8.40
C ILE A 388 28.73 12.19 -9.69
N TYR A 389 29.96 12.64 -9.90
CA TYR A 389 30.71 12.29 -11.11
C TYR A 389 31.09 10.80 -11.16
N GLU A 390 31.39 10.16 -10.03
CA GLU A 390 31.69 8.72 -9.95
C GLU A 390 30.47 7.89 -10.33
N ILE A 391 29.30 8.29 -9.88
CA ILE A 391 28.03 7.68 -10.27
C ILE A 391 27.77 7.83 -11.76
N GLN A 392 28.05 9.01 -12.32
CA GLN A 392 27.91 9.24 -13.76
C GLN A 392 28.88 8.38 -14.57
N GLN A 393 30.11 8.17 -14.10
CA GLN A 393 31.08 7.27 -14.72
C GLN A 393 30.60 5.82 -14.70
N ILE A 394 30.12 5.33 -13.54
CA ILE A 394 29.57 3.96 -13.40
C ILE A 394 28.38 3.77 -14.37
N ILE A 395 27.50 4.77 -14.50
CA ILE A 395 26.36 4.69 -15.42
C ILE A 395 26.82 4.63 -16.88
N LEU A 396 27.84 5.39 -17.23
CA LEU A 396 28.44 5.33 -18.56
C LEU A 396 29.03 3.95 -18.86
N GLU A 397 29.76 3.37 -17.92
CA GLU A 397 30.32 2.02 -18.01
C GLU A 397 29.22 0.96 -18.16
N LEU A 398 28.15 1.03 -17.33
CA LEU A 398 26.99 0.14 -17.42
C LEU A 398 26.24 0.28 -18.76
N TYR A 399 26.27 1.46 -19.37
CA TYR A 399 25.76 1.68 -20.73
C TYR A 399 26.77 1.26 -21.82
N ARG A 400 27.98 0.81 -21.43
CA ARG A 400 29.10 0.49 -22.31
C ARG A 400 29.57 1.68 -23.13
N ALA A 401 29.53 2.88 -22.57
CA ALA A 401 30.09 4.09 -23.15
C ALA A 401 31.41 4.41 -22.45
N ALA A 402 32.47 4.63 -23.23
CA ALA A 402 33.75 5.02 -22.69
C ALA A 402 33.71 6.47 -22.17
N PRO A 403 33.95 6.70 -20.85
CA PRO A 403 33.91 8.02 -20.28
C PRO A 403 34.92 8.98 -20.92
N ARG A 404 34.56 10.24 -21.06
CA ARG A 404 35.47 11.28 -21.60
C ARG A 404 36.23 11.95 -20.45
N LYS A 405 37.50 12.32 -20.72
CA LYS A 405 38.33 13.02 -19.73
C LYS A 405 37.97 14.50 -19.57
N ASP A 406 37.49 15.12 -20.67
CA ASP A 406 37.13 16.54 -20.75
C ASP A 406 35.75 16.87 -20.18
N TYR A 407 34.86 15.88 -20.04
CA TYR A 407 33.50 16.04 -19.47
C TYR A 407 33.16 14.88 -18.57
N SER A 408 32.84 15.15 -17.30
CA SER A 408 32.55 14.14 -16.27
C SER A 408 31.26 13.33 -16.52
N ASN A 409 30.33 13.85 -17.31
CA ASN A 409 29.02 13.28 -17.59
C ASN A 409 28.79 12.96 -19.07
N LEU A 410 29.84 12.92 -19.86
CA LEU A 410 29.81 12.51 -21.25
C LEU A 410 30.69 11.28 -21.49
N GLY A 411 30.18 10.40 -22.31
CA GLY A 411 30.92 9.23 -22.79
C GLY A 411 30.70 9.04 -24.29
N THR A 412 31.51 8.16 -24.88
CA THR A 412 31.43 7.82 -26.29
C THR A 412 31.22 6.33 -26.46
N ARG A 413 30.41 5.94 -27.44
CA ARG A 413 30.12 4.55 -27.76
C ARG A 413 30.09 4.35 -29.27
N LYS A 414 30.52 3.18 -29.70
CA LYS A 414 30.38 2.73 -31.09
C LYS A 414 29.53 1.49 -31.14
N ILE A 415 28.39 1.51 -31.84
CA ILE A 415 27.50 0.40 -31.99
C ILE A 415 26.92 0.33 -33.39
N ASP A 416 26.94 -0.84 -34.02
CA ASP A 416 26.45 -1.08 -35.41
C ASP A 416 26.95 -0.07 -36.45
N GLY A 417 28.20 0.40 -36.29
CA GLY A 417 28.82 1.38 -37.17
C GLY A 417 28.49 2.84 -36.83
N LEU A 418 27.52 3.11 -35.96
CA LEU A 418 27.14 4.46 -35.51
C LEU A 418 28.04 4.95 -34.39
N THR A 419 28.34 6.24 -34.37
CA THR A 419 29.02 6.91 -33.25
C THR A 419 28.06 7.65 -32.38
N GLU A 420 28.01 7.25 -31.10
CA GLU A 420 27.14 7.84 -30.10
C GLU A 420 27.92 8.73 -29.13
N LEU A 421 27.39 9.95 -28.87
CA LEU A 421 27.73 10.74 -27.71
C LEU A 421 26.67 10.47 -26.63
N VAL A 422 27.09 10.01 -25.45
CA VAL A 422 26.23 9.61 -24.36
C VAL A 422 26.34 10.63 -23.24
N TYR A 423 25.22 11.18 -22.82
CA TYR A 423 25.11 12.11 -21.69
C TYR A 423 24.37 11.45 -20.53
N VAL A 424 24.92 11.52 -19.32
CA VAL A 424 24.28 11.11 -18.07
C VAL A 424 23.80 12.35 -17.32
N SER A 425 22.50 12.41 -17.03
CA SER A 425 21.91 13.54 -16.34
C SER A 425 22.27 13.59 -14.86
N TYR A 426 22.05 14.76 -14.26
CA TYR A 426 22.15 14.92 -12.82
C TYR A 426 20.93 14.29 -12.13
N PRO A 427 21.11 13.59 -10.99
CA PRO A 427 20.02 12.93 -10.30
C PRO A 427 19.04 13.90 -9.60
N ASP A 428 19.45 15.12 -9.33
CA ASP A 428 18.72 16.12 -8.56
C ASP A 428 17.82 17.05 -9.39
N ARG A 429 17.82 16.89 -10.71
CA ARG A 429 17.03 17.75 -11.61
C ARG A 429 16.61 17.00 -12.88
N PRO A 430 15.41 17.31 -13.44
CA PRO A 430 14.97 16.72 -14.68
C PRO A 430 15.83 17.20 -15.86
N VAL A 431 15.92 16.37 -16.88
CA VAL A 431 16.48 16.76 -18.18
C VAL A 431 15.52 17.74 -18.85
N THR A 432 16.04 18.91 -19.20
CA THR A 432 15.27 19.93 -19.92
C THR A 432 15.56 19.91 -21.42
N ALA A 433 14.60 20.27 -22.27
CA ALA A 433 14.79 20.38 -23.70
C ALA A 433 15.90 21.39 -24.04
N LYS A 434 16.00 22.49 -23.28
CA LYS A 434 17.10 23.48 -23.42
C LYS A 434 18.49 22.85 -23.19
N LYS A 435 18.60 21.89 -22.23
CA LYS A 435 19.89 21.20 -22.01
C LYS A 435 20.24 20.32 -23.20
N VAL A 436 19.26 19.66 -23.83
CA VAL A 436 19.46 18.83 -25.00
C VAL A 436 19.97 19.68 -26.19
N GLU A 437 19.47 20.89 -26.37
CA GLU A 437 19.94 21.84 -27.38
C GLU A 437 21.43 22.16 -27.25
N VAL A 438 21.87 22.39 -26.03
CA VAL A 438 23.30 22.64 -25.75
C VAL A 438 24.13 21.39 -26.04
N LEU A 439 23.65 20.22 -25.64
CA LEU A 439 24.33 18.94 -25.86
C LEU A 439 24.43 18.59 -27.33
N GLU A 440 23.41 18.88 -28.13
CA GLU A 440 23.42 18.70 -29.59
C GLU A 440 24.48 19.58 -30.24
N SER A 441 24.53 20.86 -29.87
CA SER A 441 25.56 21.78 -30.40
C SER A 441 26.99 21.32 -30.04
N ILE A 442 27.14 20.63 -28.90
CA ILE A 442 28.40 19.98 -28.52
C ILE A 442 28.64 18.75 -29.41
N ALA A 443 27.63 17.88 -29.57
CA ALA A 443 27.72 16.65 -30.33
C ALA A 443 28.09 16.90 -31.80
N GLU A 444 27.59 17.97 -32.41
CA GLU A 444 27.90 18.34 -33.80
C GLU A 444 29.34 18.77 -34.01
N LYS A 445 29.99 19.34 -32.99
CA LYS A 445 31.33 19.97 -33.13
C LYS A 445 32.45 19.17 -32.47
N LEU A 446 32.11 18.28 -31.54
CA LEU A 446 33.08 17.56 -30.74
C LEU A 446 33.94 16.64 -31.61
N ASP A 447 35.24 16.58 -31.32
CA ASP A 447 36.24 15.76 -32.00
C ASP A 447 36.41 16.08 -33.50
N GLY A 448 35.89 17.24 -33.96
CA GLY A 448 36.04 17.73 -35.34
C GLY A 448 35.25 16.95 -36.41
N LYS A 449 34.56 15.88 -36.01
CA LYS A 449 33.75 15.01 -36.90
C LYS A 449 32.29 14.99 -36.55
N GLY A 450 31.95 15.37 -35.31
CA GLY A 450 30.62 15.25 -34.78
C GLY A 450 30.21 13.80 -34.45
N TYR A 451 29.01 13.64 -33.94
CA TYR A 451 28.39 12.34 -33.55
C TYR A 451 27.07 12.17 -34.28
N GLU A 452 26.80 10.96 -34.75
CA GLU A 452 25.58 10.61 -35.49
C GLU A 452 24.37 10.48 -34.56
N GLN A 453 24.62 10.11 -33.29
CA GLN A 453 23.59 9.96 -32.31
C GLN A 453 23.98 10.59 -30.97
N LEU A 454 23.04 11.32 -30.36
CA LEU A 454 23.12 11.83 -29.00
C LEU A 454 22.16 11.03 -28.11
N VAL A 455 22.72 10.25 -27.19
CA VAL A 455 21.96 9.48 -26.24
C VAL A 455 21.88 10.23 -24.91
N ILE A 456 20.67 10.48 -24.43
CA ILE A 456 20.39 11.14 -23.16
C ILE A 456 19.96 10.08 -22.16
N LEU A 457 20.79 9.79 -21.17
CA LEU A 457 20.42 8.95 -20.01
C LEU A 457 19.88 9.86 -18.91
N GLY A 458 18.56 9.87 -18.76
CA GLY A 458 17.86 10.75 -17.82
C GLY A 458 17.28 10.00 -16.62
N TRP A 459 17.44 10.56 -15.40
CA TRP A 459 16.74 10.10 -14.22
C TRP A 459 15.27 10.52 -14.26
N ASP A 460 15.04 11.73 -14.80
CA ASP A 460 13.72 12.30 -14.98
C ASP A 460 13.75 13.32 -16.13
N TYR A 461 12.57 13.65 -16.68
CA TYR A 461 12.42 14.57 -17.79
C TYR A 461 11.35 15.62 -17.45
N GLU A 462 11.51 16.87 -17.95
CA GLU A 462 10.50 17.89 -17.77
C GLU A 462 9.18 17.53 -18.44
N TYR A 463 8.06 18.07 -17.93
CA TYR A 463 6.70 17.67 -18.33
C TYR A 463 6.42 17.83 -19.83
N ASN A 464 6.94 18.87 -20.44
CA ASN A 464 6.73 19.20 -21.86
C ASN A 464 7.96 18.90 -22.75
N TYR A 465 8.87 18.06 -22.26
CA TYR A 465 10.13 17.73 -22.92
C TYR A 465 9.96 17.33 -24.39
N ASP A 466 9.11 16.34 -24.67
CA ASP A 466 8.90 15.82 -26.03
C ASP A 466 8.24 16.86 -26.94
N GLN A 467 7.33 17.65 -26.40
CA GLN A 467 6.63 18.70 -27.16
C GLN A 467 7.61 19.80 -27.61
N ILE A 468 8.46 20.29 -26.71
CA ILE A 468 9.43 21.33 -27.01
C ILE A 468 10.41 20.85 -28.09
N LEU A 469 10.92 19.63 -27.96
CA LEU A 469 11.81 19.05 -28.96
C LEU A 469 11.16 18.95 -30.33
N GLN A 470 9.88 18.51 -30.42
CA GLN A 470 9.14 18.44 -31.67
C GLN A 470 8.85 19.80 -32.28
N GLU A 471 8.40 20.77 -31.47
CA GLU A 471 8.16 22.14 -31.97
C GLU A 471 9.42 22.76 -32.53
N ARG A 472 10.57 22.47 -31.92
CA ARG A 472 11.87 22.90 -32.43
C ARG A 472 12.22 22.20 -33.72
N GLU A 473 12.07 20.89 -33.83
CA GLU A 473 12.31 20.13 -35.05
C GLU A 473 11.47 20.66 -36.21
N ARG A 474 10.20 21.05 -35.98
CA ARG A 474 9.32 21.66 -36.97
C ARG A 474 9.71 23.08 -37.35
N LYS A 475 10.27 23.87 -36.43
CA LYS A 475 10.69 25.25 -36.66
C LYS A 475 12.09 25.34 -37.28
N SER A 476 12.91 24.35 -37.05
CA SER A 476 14.27 24.27 -37.64
C SER A 476 14.14 23.94 -39.11
N LYS A 477 14.65 24.83 -39.96
CA LYS A 477 14.79 24.57 -41.41
C LYS A 477 15.93 23.60 -41.72
N ARG A 478 16.77 23.23 -40.72
CA ARG A 478 17.82 22.20 -40.80
C ARG A 478 17.24 20.89 -40.22
N ALA A 479 17.37 19.82 -40.98
CA ALA A 479 17.27 18.49 -40.38
C ALA A 479 18.34 18.39 -39.28
N TRP A 480 18.00 17.76 -38.17
CA TRP A 480 18.94 17.46 -37.08
C TRP A 480 20.08 16.62 -37.68
N CYS A 481 21.32 17.12 -37.56
CA CYS A 481 22.48 16.35 -38.01
C CYS A 481 22.71 15.14 -37.09
N THR A 482 22.35 15.26 -35.83
CA THR A 482 22.53 14.23 -34.79
C THR A 482 21.16 13.72 -34.31
N LYS A 483 20.92 12.42 -34.42
CA LYS A 483 19.71 11.79 -33.91
C LYS A 483 19.67 11.79 -32.36
N ILE A 484 18.62 12.28 -31.77
CA ILE A 484 18.45 12.29 -30.28
C ILE A 484 17.67 11.05 -29.84
N VAL A 485 18.24 10.34 -28.88
CA VAL A 485 17.60 9.18 -28.23
C VAL A 485 17.58 9.41 -26.72
N SER A 486 16.39 9.46 -26.14
CA SER A 486 16.20 9.66 -24.70
C SER A 486 15.87 8.34 -24.02
N LYS A 487 16.64 7.97 -23.00
CA LYS A 487 16.49 6.74 -22.22
C LYS A 487 16.36 7.04 -20.73
N VAL A 488 15.63 6.21 -20.04
CA VAL A 488 15.41 6.33 -18.59
C VAL A 488 16.47 5.51 -17.84
N ILE A 489 17.11 6.15 -16.84
CA ILE A 489 18.00 5.46 -15.91
C ILE A 489 17.09 4.80 -14.86
N PRO A 490 17.16 3.47 -14.69
CA PRO A 490 16.34 2.79 -13.67
C PRO A 490 16.76 3.23 -12.27
N CYS A 491 15.77 3.63 -11.45
CA CYS A 491 16.03 4.17 -10.09
C CYS A 491 16.69 3.12 -9.17
N GLU A 492 16.46 1.87 -9.45
CA GLU A 492 16.96 0.72 -8.72
C GLU A 492 18.49 0.61 -8.77
N ILE A 493 19.13 1.29 -9.73
CA ILE A 493 20.60 1.33 -9.85
C ILE A 493 21.29 1.86 -8.57
N TYR A 494 20.59 2.66 -7.76
CA TYR A 494 21.15 3.18 -6.51
C TYR A 494 21.46 2.12 -5.45
N GLU A 495 20.70 1.05 -5.41
CA GLU A 495 20.96 -0.05 -4.45
C GLU A 495 22.29 -0.75 -4.80
N PHE A 496 22.65 -0.78 -6.09
CA PHE A 496 23.93 -1.32 -6.54
C PHE A 496 25.09 -0.38 -6.25
N LEU A 497 24.85 0.92 -6.39
CA LEU A 497 25.86 1.92 -6.12
C LEU A 497 26.28 1.94 -4.65
N LYS A 498 25.41 1.50 -3.73
CA LYS A 498 25.75 1.31 -2.31
C LYS A 498 26.67 0.11 -2.07
N GLU A 499 26.48 -0.95 -2.86
CA GLU A 499 27.27 -2.18 -2.74
C GLU A 499 28.58 -2.10 -3.54
N ALA A 500 28.71 -1.10 -4.42
CA ALA A 500 29.84 -0.93 -5.35
C ALA A 500 31.05 -0.22 -4.72
N GLU A 501 31.36 -0.50 -3.44
CA GLU A 501 32.64 -0.05 -2.86
C GLU A 501 33.88 -0.65 -3.56
N ASN A 502 33.68 -1.65 -4.45
CA ASN A 502 34.73 -2.25 -5.25
C ASN A 502 34.29 -2.40 -6.71
N ASN A 503 35.17 -2.03 -7.67
CA ASN A 503 34.98 -2.16 -9.12
C ASN A 503 34.57 -3.57 -9.60
N ASP A 504 34.83 -4.61 -8.84
CA ASP A 504 34.46 -5.99 -9.17
C ASP A 504 32.94 -6.22 -9.23
N HIS A 505 32.15 -5.46 -8.46
CA HIS A 505 30.69 -5.57 -8.49
C HIS A 505 30.07 -4.95 -9.76
N VAL A 506 30.66 -3.92 -10.33
CA VAL A 506 30.20 -3.30 -11.59
C VAL A 506 30.32 -4.29 -12.75
N ASN A 507 31.40 -5.06 -12.79
CA ASN A 507 31.62 -6.10 -13.81
C ASN A 507 30.58 -7.24 -13.74
N CYS A 508 30.06 -7.55 -12.54
CA CYS A 508 28.98 -8.55 -12.37
C CYS A 508 27.62 -8.09 -12.93
N LEU A 509 27.43 -6.79 -13.15
CA LEU A 509 26.20 -6.18 -13.65
C LEU A 509 26.26 -5.88 -15.15
N ASP A 510 27.42 -6.03 -15.77
CA ASP A 510 27.58 -5.78 -17.20
C ASP A 510 26.61 -6.65 -18.03
N GLY A 511 25.87 -6.00 -18.90
CA GLY A 511 24.82 -6.63 -19.73
C GLY A 511 23.51 -7.00 -19.00
N LYS A 512 23.40 -6.80 -17.67
CA LYS A 512 22.19 -7.11 -16.90
C LYS A 512 21.27 -5.90 -16.69
N ILE A 513 21.77 -4.69 -16.86
CA ILE A 513 21.00 -3.46 -16.72
C ILE A 513 20.55 -3.00 -18.09
N GLN A 514 19.23 -2.85 -18.27
CA GLN A 514 18.65 -2.33 -19.51
C GLN A 514 18.18 -0.90 -19.32
N PHE A 515 18.63 -0.01 -20.20
CA PHE A 515 18.18 1.37 -20.28
C PHE A 515 17.08 1.46 -21.34
N TYR A 516 15.83 1.55 -20.89
CA TYR A 516 14.67 1.61 -21.77
C TYR A 516 14.50 3.01 -22.37
N ASN A 517 14.05 3.07 -23.61
CA ASN A 517 13.69 4.33 -24.24
C ASN A 517 12.55 5.00 -23.50
N LYS A 518 12.60 6.32 -23.35
CA LYS A 518 11.52 7.12 -22.78
C LYS A 518 10.25 6.93 -23.62
N PRO A 519 9.09 6.61 -23.04
CA PRO A 519 7.84 6.56 -23.77
C PRO A 519 7.50 7.92 -24.37
N TYR A 520 6.89 7.89 -25.53
CA TYR A 520 6.49 9.08 -26.27
C TYR A 520 4.99 9.33 -26.18
N LEU A 521 4.58 10.52 -25.74
CA LEU A 521 3.19 10.95 -25.63
C LEU A 521 2.90 12.12 -26.55
N LYS A 522 1.95 11.93 -27.48
CA LYS A 522 1.41 12.99 -28.32
C LYS A 522 -0.05 13.25 -27.98
N LEU A 523 -0.41 14.52 -27.78
CA LEU A 523 -1.75 14.95 -27.46
C LEU A 523 -2.54 15.33 -28.73
N LEU A 524 -3.84 15.14 -28.67
CA LEU A 524 -4.77 15.70 -29.65
C LEU A 524 -4.76 17.22 -29.54
N LYS A 525 -5.00 17.89 -30.67
CA LYS A 525 -5.22 19.34 -30.65
C LYS A 525 -6.48 19.63 -29.84
N PRO A 526 -6.41 20.54 -28.83
CA PRO A 526 -7.60 20.85 -28.03
C PRO A 526 -8.78 21.34 -28.88
N GLU A 527 -9.96 20.81 -28.65
CA GLU A 527 -11.19 21.33 -29.21
C GLU A 527 -11.84 22.23 -28.17
N ILE A 528 -12.23 23.44 -28.62
CA ILE A 528 -12.85 24.44 -27.77
C ILE A 528 -14.20 24.83 -28.36
N LYS A 529 -15.27 24.57 -27.61
CA LYS A 529 -16.65 24.98 -27.98
C LYS A 529 -17.13 25.97 -26.94
N LYS A 530 -17.70 27.11 -27.40
CA LYS A 530 -18.31 28.10 -26.51
C LYS A 530 -19.71 27.66 -26.11
N SER A 531 -20.01 27.67 -24.81
CA SER A 531 -21.34 27.36 -24.25
C SER A 531 -21.72 28.48 -23.29
N LEU A 532 -22.63 29.38 -23.71
CA LEU A 532 -23.07 30.55 -22.93
C LEU A 532 -21.88 31.36 -22.38
N GLU A 533 -21.65 31.32 -21.06
CA GLU A 533 -20.58 32.05 -20.37
C GLU A 533 -19.31 31.23 -20.19
N LYS A 534 -19.30 29.94 -20.56
CA LYS A 534 -18.19 29.01 -20.38
C LYS A 534 -17.69 28.45 -21.71
N TYR A 535 -16.56 27.81 -21.65
CA TYR A 535 -15.93 27.10 -22.76
C TYR A 535 -15.85 25.62 -22.45
N GLN A 536 -16.43 24.76 -23.25
CA GLN A 536 -16.20 23.32 -23.20
C GLN A 536 -14.86 23.04 -23.90
N VAL A 537 -13.89 22.59 -23.14
CA VAL A 537 -12.54 22.24 -23.63
C VAL A 537 -12.40 20.73 -23.61
N THR A 538 -12.07 20.16 -24.77
CA THR A 538 -11.78 18.72 -24.92
C THR A 538 -10.30 18.52 -25.15
N VAL A 539 -9.69 17.66 -24.36
CA VAL A 539 -8.30 17.22 -24.50
C VAL A 539 -8.22 15.70 -24.61
N GLY A 540 -7.15 15.19 -25.22
CA GLY A 540 -7.03 13.75 -25.38
C GLY A 540 -5.67 13.31 -25.88
N ILE A 541 -5.50 11.98 -25.99
CA ILE A 541 -4.28 11.32 -26.43
C ILE A 541 -4.39 11.02 -27.93
N ASP A 542 -3.45 11.56 -28.72
CA ASP A 542 -3.30 11.22 -30.13
C ASP A 542 -2.55 9.89 -30.29
N ARG A 543 -1.39 9.80 -29.66
CA ARG A 543 -0.52 8.63 -29.76
C ARG A 543 0.29 8.44 -28.47
N TYR A 544 0.40 7.22 -28.05
CA TYR A 544 1.30 6.75 -26.99
C TYR A 544 2.18 5.63 -27.54
N VAL A 545 3.49 5.78 -27.50
CA VAL A 545 4.43 4.82 -28.06
C VAL A 545 5.42 4.38 -27.02
N VAL A 546 5.52 3.08 -26.84
CA VAL A 546 6.57 2.40 -26.07
C VAL A 546 7.49 1.70 -27.06
N PHE A 547 8.77 2.00 -27.00
CA PHE A 547 9.74 1.46 -27.97
C PHE A 547 10.29 0.12 -27.53
N ASP A 548 10.43 -0.09 -26.22
CA ASP A 548 11.03 -1.29 -25.63
C ASP A 548 10.07 -1.91 -24.61
N PHE A 549 9.88 -3.21 -24.66
CA PHE A 549 9.03 -3.95 -23.72
C PHE A 549 9.88 -4.76 -22.75
N PRO A 550 9.67 -4.64 -21.41
CA PRO A 550 10.35 -5.45 -20.40
C PRO A 550 9.77 -6.89 -20.35
N ILE A 551 9.85 -7.61 -21.46
CA ILE A 551 9.31 -8.95 -21.66
C ILE A 551 10.39 -9.78 -22.33
N GLU A 552 10.70 -10.98 -21.81
CA GLU A 552 11.71 -11.87 -22.40
C GLU A 552 11.14 -12.72 -23.54
N ASN A 553 9.85 -13.02 -23.53
CA ASN A 553 9.22 -13.86 -24.55
C ASN A 553 8.99 -13.08 -25.85
N GLU A 554 9.68 -13.47 -26.91
CA GLU A 554 9.60 -12.81 -28.22
C GLU A 554 8.22 -12.97 -28.91
N GLU A 555 7.49 -14.06 -28.65
CA GLU A 555 6.12 -14.23 -29.16
C GLU A 555 5.18 -13.21 -28.53
N HIS A 556 5.30 -13.01 -27.22
CA HIS A 556 4.53 -11.99 -26.52
C HIS A 556 4.88 -10.59 -27.00
N LYS A 557 6.17 -10.28 -27.28
CA LYS A 557 6.57 -8.98 -27.85
C LYS A 557 5.91 -8.75 -29.21
N LYS A 558 5.94 -9.74 -30.11
CA LYS A 558 5.29 -9.65 -31.42
C LYS A 558 3.79 -9.45 -31.29
N GLY A 559 3.12 -10.25 -30.44
CA GLY A 559 1.68 -10.13 -30.21
C GLY A 559 1.29 -8.74 -29.66
N ILE A 560 2.11 -8.14 -28.80
CA ILE A 560 1.89 -6.75 -28.32
C ILE A 560 2.07 -5.76 -29.47
N GLN A 561 3.11 -5.91 -30.29
CA GLN A 561 3.33 -5.02 -31.44
C GLN A 561 2.17 -5.04 -32.43
N GLU A 562 1.64 -6.23 -32.74
CA GLU A 562 0.45 -6.40 -33.58
C GLU A 562 -0.78 -5.74 -32.94
N LEU A 563 -1.02 -5.99 -31.66
CA LEU A 563 -2.13 -5.37 -30.94
C LEU A 563 -2.06 -3.84 -30.94
N LEU A 564 -0.87 -3.27 -30.85
CA LEU A 564 -0.67 -1.82 -30.84
C LEU A 564 -0.91 -1.16 -32.19
N GLN A 565 -0.78 -1.91 -33.30
CA GLN A 565 -1.15 -1.40 -34.63
C GLN A 565 -2.66 -1.14 -34.68
N ASP A 566 -3.49 -2.03 -34.14
CA ASP A 566 -4.94 -1.90 -34.13
C ASP A 566 -5.45 -1.02 -32.98
N LYS A 567 -4.85 -1.14 -31.80
CA LYS A 567 -5.28 -0.49 -30.55
C LYS A 567 -4.12 0.21 -29.83
N PRO A 568 -3.70 1.36 -30.31
CA PRO A 568 -2.46 2.03 -29.83
C PRO A 568 -2.48 2.48 -28.36
N LEU A 569 -3.66 2.50 -27.71
CA LEU A 569 -3.82 2.87 -26.30
C LEU A 569 -3.91 1.64 -25.37
N SER A 570 -3.78 0.42 -25.89
CA SER A 570 -3.97 -0.82 -25.11
C SER A 570 -2.94 -1.02 -23.98
N LEU A 571 -1.78 -0.39 -24.05
CA LEU A 571 -0.78 -0.43 -22.99
C LEU A 571 -1.05 0.56 -21.86
N ILE A 572 -1.94 1.52 -22.05
CA ILE A 572 -2.22 2.51 -21.01
C ILE A 572 -2.99 1.82 -19.88
N ASP A 573 -2.46 1.90 -18.68
CA ASP A 573 -3.12 1.46 -17.47
C ASP A 573 -3.99 2.56 -16.87
N TYR A 574 -3.48 3.81 -16.96
CA TYR A 574 -4.10 4.97 -16.36
C TYR A 574 -3.67 6.23 -17.09
N TRP A 575 -4.60 7.17 -17.30
CA TRP A 575 -4.24 8.53 -17.65
C TRP A 575 -5.11 9.54 -16.92
N ALA A 576 -4.53 10.72 -16.68
CA ALA A 576 -5.17 11.76 -15.88
C ALA A 576 -4.93 13.14 -16.47
N VAL A 577 -5.81 14.06 -16.11
CA VAL A 577 -5.76 15.46 -16.53
C VAL A 577 -5.74 16.37 -15.31
N ASP A 578 -4.80 17.29 -15.30
CA ASP A 578 -4.81 18.49 -14.47
C ASP A 578 -5.24 19.67 -15.35
N TRP A 579 -6.44 20.18 -15.10
CA TRP A 579 -7.03 21.22 -15.93
C TRP A 579 -6.46 22.61 -15.68
N ASP A 580 -5.69 22.81 -14.62
CA ASP A 580 -5.08 24.07 -14.24
C ASP A 580 -3.75 23.82 -13.50
N TYR A 581 -2.78 23.28 -14.27
CA TYR A 581 -1.48 22.87 -13.77
C TYR A 581 -0.61 24.08 -13.42
N ASP A 582 -0.13 24.13 -12.18
CA ASP A 582 0.65 25.24 -11.62
C ASP A 582 2.17 25.18 -11.96
N GLY A 583 2.58 24.22 -12.78
CA GLY A 583 3.99 24.01 -13.13
C GLY A 583 4.82 23.26 -12.09
N LYS A 584 4.20 22.84 -10.95
CA LYS A 584 4.90 22.18 -9.83
C LYS A 584 4.27 20.84 -9.46
N THR A 585 3.00 20.85 -9.07
CA THR A 585 2.32 19.66 -8.55
C THR A 585 1.17 19.27 -9.46
N PHE A 586 1.24 18.08 -10.05
CA PHE A 586 0.16 17.54 -10.88
C PHE A 586 -1.02 17.13 -9.99
N LYS A 587 -2.18 17.75 -10.22
CA LYS A 587 -3.44 17.44 -9.53
C LYS A 587 -4.33 16.63 -10.46
N SER A 588 -4.51 15.35 -10.19
CA SER A 588 -5.40 14.49 -10.98
C SER A 588 -6.85 14.87 -10.72
N THR A 589 -7.33 15.88 -11.43
CA THR A 589 -8.72 16.39 -11.31
C THR A 589 -9.72 15.63 -12.18
N TRP A 590 -9.22 14.86 -13.12
CA TRP A 590 -9.93 13.85 -13.90
C TRP A 590 -8.99 12.70 -14.24
N HIS A 591 -9.50 11.48 -14.29
CA HIS A 591 -8.71 10.33 -14.65
C HIS A 591 -9.57 9.23 -15.29
N ALA A 592 -8.92 8.38 -16.07
CA ALA A 592 -9.46 7.12 -16.56
C ALA A 592 -8.46 5.99 -16.32
N MET A 593 -8.97 4.88 -15.84
CA MET A 593 -8.19 3.69 -15.52
C MET A 593 -8.64 2.51 -16.36
N ARG A 594 -7.69 1.65 -16.66
CA ARG A 594 -7.96 0.33 -17.23
C ARG A 594 -8.75 -0.50 -16.21
N ARG A 595 -9.86 -1.06 -16.63
CA ARG A 595 -10.61 -2.01 -15.81
C ARG A 595 -10.07 -3.42 -16.05
N THR A 596 -9.85 -4.15 -14.98
CA THR A 596 -9.50 -5.58 -14.98
C THR A 596 -10.77 -6.42 -14.85
N GLY A 597 -10.82 -7.59 -15.50
CA GLY A 597 -11.96 -8.51 -15.41
C GLY A 597 -12.67 -8.75 -16.75
N ARG A 598 -13.79 -9.50 -16.72
CA ARG A 598 -14.51 -9.95 -17.93
C ARG A 598 -15.09 -8.84 -18.81
N ASN A 599 -15.30 -7.63 -18.28
CA ASN A 599 -15.83 -6.47 -19.01
C ASN A 599 -14.79 -5.36 -19.10
N ILE A 600 -13.72 -5.58 -19.87
CA ILE A 600 -12.70 -4.57 -20.14
C ILE A 600 -13.27 -3.53 -21.09
N LEU A 601 -13.65 -2.37 -20.56
CA LEU A 601 -13.97 -1.20 -21.39
C LEU A 601 -12.66 -0.53 -21.85
N PRO A 602 -12.58 -0.12 -23.14
CA PRO A 602 -11.41 0.62 -23.60
C PRO A 602 -11.29 1.95 -22.84
N ILE A 603 -10.05 2.32 -22.52
CA ILE A 603 -9.77 3.61 -21.90
C ILE A 603 -10.24 4.73 -22.84
N PRO A 604 -11.03 5.72 -22.38
CA PRO A 604 -11.46 6.83 -23.22
C PRO A 604 -10.24 7.59 -23.76
N ARG A 605 -10.28 7.90 -25.05
CA ARG A 605 -9.19 8.60 -25.74
C ARG A 605 -9.17 10.10 -25.41
N SER A 606 -10.30 10.67 -25.03
CA SER A 606 -10.44 12.10 -24.72
C SER A 606 -11.40 12.34 -23.58
N THR A 607 -11.30 13.52 -22.97
CA THR A 607 -12.21 14.02 -21.94
C THR A 607 -12.47 15.49 -22.12
N SER A 608 -13.59 15.98 -21.59
CA SER A 608 -14.01 17.38 -21.72
C SER A 608 -14.34 17.97 -20.35
N ARG A 609 -14.06 19.27 -20.20
CA ARG A 609 -14.45 20.06 -19.03
C ARG A 609 -14.89 21.45 -19.41
N GLU A 610 -15.86 22.01 -18.68
CA GLU A 610 -16.21 23.40 -18.77
C GLU A 610 -15.23 24.28 -17.99
N LEU A 611 -14.69 25.30 -18.66
CA LEU A 611 -13.76 26.28 -18.10
C LEU A 611 -14.29 27.69 -18.32
N CYS A 612 -14.01 28.58 -17.38
CA CYS A 612 -14.29 30.01 -17.54
C CYS A 612 -13.27 30.68 -18.49
N ALA A 613 -13.52 31.91 -18.90
CA ALA A 613 -12.55 32.69 -19.66
C ALA A 613 -11.27 32.88 -18.83
N GLY A 614 -10.12 32.53 -19.41
CA GLY A 614 -8.84 32.55 -18.71
C GLY A 614 -7.70 31.96 -19.52
N LYS A 615 -6.48 31.96 -18.94
CA LYS A 615 -5.33 31.22 -19.46
C LYS A 615 -5.15 29.98 -18.62
N TYR A 616 -5.02 28.83 -19.27
CA TYR A 616 -4.85 27.55 -18.60
C TYR A 616 -3.64 26.80 -19.18
N THR A 617 -2.89 26.18 -18.30
CA THR A 617 -1.94 25.13 -18.67
C THR A 617 -2.57 23.81 -18.24
N ILE A 618 -2.98 23.02 -19.21
CA ILE A 618 -3.58 21.71 -18.97
C ILE A 618 -2.46 20.67 -19.08
N ALA A 619 -2.22 19.92 -18.02
CA ALA A 619 -1.25 18.82 -18.00
C ALA A 619 -1.96 17.48 -18.12
N ILE A 620 -1.39 16.60 -18.95
CA ILE A 620 -1.86 15.23 -19.14
C ILE A 620 -0.71 14.29 -18.78
N ARG A 621 -1.04 13.30 -17.97
CA ARG A 621 -0.12 12.25 -17.52
C ARG A 621 -0.67 10.89 -17.89
N VAL A 622 0.17 10.05 -18.50
CA VAL A 622 -0.14 8.69 -18.91
C VAL A 622 0.81 7.73 -18.21
N VAL A 623 0.29 6.65 -17.67
CA VAL A 623 1.09 5.56 -17.10
C VAL A 623 0.68 4.27 -17.77
N ASP A 624 1.65 3.51 -18.23
CA ASP A 624 1.41 2.22 -18.87
C ASP A 624 1.46 1.05 -17.87
N ILE A 625 1.08 -0.12 -18.33
CA ILE A 625 1.08 -1.37 -17.54
C ILE A 625 2.47 -1.79 -17.05
N PHE A 626 3.54 -1.30 -17.68
CA PHE A 626 4.91 -1.53 -17.23
C PHE A 626 5.35 -0.51 -16.18
N GLY A 627 4.46 0.45 -15.87
CA GLY A 627 4.71 1.56 -14.95
C GLY A 627 5.53 2.69 -15.56
N ASN A 628 5.74 2.72 -16.89
CA ASN A 628 6.35 3.86 -17.53
C ASN A 628 5.41 5.05 -17.48
N ASP A 629 5.99 6.23 -17.30
CA ASP A 629 5.29 7.49 -17.11
C ASP A 629 5.66 8.47 -18.23
N ALA A 630 4.65 9.00 -18.90
CA ALA A 630 4.83 10.07 -19.87
C ALA A 630 3.84 11.19 -19.59
N SER A 631 4.30 12.42 -19.70
CA SER A 631 3.49 13.61 -19.47
C SER A 631 3.67 14.62 -20.58
N ASN A 632 2.64 15.42 -20.79
CA ASN A 632 2.69 16.53 -21.74
C ASN A 632 1.73 17.64 -21.31
N THR A 633 1.93 18.87 -21.78
CA THR A 633 1.10 20.01 -21.44
C THR A 633 0.52 20.69 -22.67
N VAL A 634 -0.63 21.30 -22.50
CA VAL A 634 -1.29 22.14 -23.52
C VAL A 634 -1.62 23.49 -22.92
N ASN A 635 -1.16 24.56 -23.54
CA ASN A 635 -1.50 25.93 -23.16
C ASN A 635 -2.68 26.41 -23.98
N ILE A 636 -3.72 26.90 -23.32
CA ILE A 636 -4.90 27.50 -23.96
C ILE A 636 -5.16 28.89 -23.40
N ASP A 637 -5.58 29.82 -24.28
CA ASP A 637 -6.02 31.14 -23.89
C ASP A 637 -7.48 31.32 -24.34
N LEU A 638 -8.38 31.36 -23.35
CA LEU A 638 -9.85 31.51 -23.57
C LEU A 638 -10.32 32.95 -23.45
N ARG A 639 -9.42 33.93 -23.21
CA ARG A 639 -9.79 35.35 -23.08
C ARG A 639 -10.07 36.04 -24.42
N ASN A 640 -9.46 35.60 -25.53
CA ASN A 640 -9.40 36.30 -26.80
C ASN A 640 -10.07 35.56 -27.98
N LYS A 641 -10.97 34.59 -27.72
CA LYS A 641 -11.77 34.00 -28.81
C LYS A 641 -13.11 34.67 -29.01
N LEU A 642 -13.17 35.99 -28.78
CA LEU A 642 -14.15 36.86 -29.39
C LEU A 642 -13.58 37.35 -30.72
N THR A 643 -14.27 37.00 -31.82
CA THR A 643 -14.10 37.57 -33.16
C THR A 643 -13.09 36.90 -34.13
N SER A 644 -13.58 36.01 -34.96
CA SER A 644 -13.32 36.00 -36.41
C SER A 644 -14.51 35.49 -37.24
N SER A 645 -15.71 35.36 -36.67
CA SER A 645 -16.89 34.96 -37.42
C SER A 645 -18.09 35.91 -37.31
N GLN A 646 -17.93 37.11 -36.70
CA GLN A 646 -19.01 38.10 -36.61
C GLN A 646 -18.73 39.42 -37.36
N LEU A 647 -17.73 39.44 -38.27
CA LEU A 647 -17.51 40.56 -39.19
C LEU A 647 -17.79 40.13 -40.66
N LYS A 648 -18.82 39.30 -40.88
CA LYS A 648 -19.47 39.12 -42.19
C LYS A 648 -20.94 38.91 -41.94
N GLN A 649 -21.62 39.96 -41.63
CA GLN A 649 -23.01 40.29 -42.03
C GLN A 649 -23.09 41.76 -42.28
#